data_2bba626ac955ff43df69ff7428aee5d3
#
_entry.id   2bba626ac955ff43df69ff7428aee5d3
#
_cell.length_a   1.000
_cell.length_b   1.000
_cell.length_c   1.000
_cell.angle_alpha   90.00
_cell.angle_beta   90.00
_cell.angle_gamma   90.00
#
_symmetry.space_group_name_H-M   'P 1'
#
loop_
_entity.id
_entity.type
_entity.pdbx_description
1 polymer ?
#
loop_
_entity_poly.entity_id
_entity_poly.type
_entity_poly.pdbx_seq_one_letter_code
_entity_poly.pdbx_strand_id
1 'polypeptide(L)'
;MTTSRDRAARRTRGAGQRDGGARGAPRTLAEELRGRPDSALELLLRARPDLLNPVPNDLTQLATRAGTRASVVRAVERLDRFALQVAEALAVAPDPCPYETLRDLLTGDPDTPPEPGPGANADPHAPPALSPGAGAHPDPPSQSGPGPSKNSGTAPSEGPADNATPANTTADDIRAALPHAVATLRRQALVWGGDDRLRLIRTARELLAPAANRPSPTGLGPTVAEATAGMSPGRLQEVIGAAGLPATHDPVTAVAALTSLFSDRTRMAALLDQAPPQARAVLRKLMWGPPYGSVSAATAETAAAENGVGPAPSPAPGAAGAPQAHASAQGEPAHAASGPAPHLRWLLARGLLLPAGPRNVVLPREVALHLRGGRAHRGVEPVPPPLAPLAERRPQVVDSAAAGQAYTALATVEELLTEWQSGGPAVLRAGGLSVRDLKRTAGALDVTESMAAFWIELAYAAGLLASDGEADERFAPTPAYDEWLRLPAEQRWARLATAWLVATRTPGLVGGRDAKGRTLAALGPDLDRGAAPEVRRRVLGLLASLPAGAAVPADALLARLAWERPLRGAAGADAPPGDDPRSQYARWALAEAEELGVTGRGALAAHGRALIGPSAPPEPPPTDEAPAEQPDLARQPVPTPTPAELAASGAAAARLLAPLLPQPLDHVLLQADLTAVAPGPLERHLADVLGVLADVESKGGATVYRFTPTSVRRALDTGRTAADLHAFLAKHSRTPVPQPLAYLIDDVARRHGQLRVGAASAYVRCDDDALLAEILADRRSSGLRLRRLAPTVLAAQADPAALLERLREMGYAPAAESAEGDVLVTRADAYRTPPRTAPAPVPDGPPVPDETLLHAAVRAIRAGDLAATAAHKPAAPSSDDEAGPDAAPGPATDRPAPATTAGRLPRTTSAETLATMQAAALTGSAVWIGYVNADGAASQRVIAPVRVEGGFVTGYDHTADEVRTYPLHRITGVAELADDSL
;
A
#
# COMPACT_ATOMS: atom_id res chain seq x y z
N MET A 1 -26.51 -79.82 18.97
CA MET A 1 -26.74 -78.64 18.11
C MET A 1 -26.19 -77.37 18.74
N THR A 2 -24.88 -77.33 18.99
CA THR A 2 -24.17 -76.17 19.55
C THR A 2 -22.68 -76.22 19.14
N THR A 3 -22.35 -76.09 17.85
CA THR A 3 -20.98 -76.02 17.37
C THR A 3 -20.81 -75.27 16.03
N SER A 4 -21.68 -74.33 15.74
CA SER A 4 -21.57 -73.61 14.45
C SER A 4 -21.58 -72.06 14.56
N ARG A 5 -21.55 -71.46 15.77
CA ARG A 5 -21.51 -70.01 15.96
C ARG A 5 -20.15 -69.44 16.41
N ASP A 6 -19.24 -70.31 16.86
CA ASP A 6 -17.94 -69.84 17.35
C ASP A 6 -16.83 -69.80 16.28
N ARG A 7 -17.11 -70.18 15.02
CA ARG A 7 -16.14 -70.12 13.93
C ARG A 7 -16.25 -68.87 13.07
N ALA A 8 -17.37 -68.13 13.14
CA ALA A 8 -17.57 -66.87 12.43
C ALA A 8 -17.00 -65.64 13.19
N ALA A 9 -16.98 -65.75 14.52
CA ALA A 9 -16.46 -64.63 15.37
C ALA A 9 -14.90 -64.49 15.46
N ARG A 10 -14.18 -65.52 14.94
CA ARG A 10 -12.70 -65.49 14.93
C ARG A 10 -12.08 -65.07 13.59
N ARG A 11 -12.88 -64.81 12.55
CA ARG A 11 -12.38 -64.34 11.25
C ARG A 11 -12.51 -62.84 11.02
N THR A 12 -13.16 -62.11 11.91
CA THR A 12 -13.31 -60.64 11.83
C THR A 12 -12.44 -59.83 12.80
N ARG A 13 -11.52 -60.51 13.51
CA ARG A 13 -10.53 -59.82 14.41
C ARG A 13 -9.10 -59.84 13.88
N GLY A 14 -8.88 -60.02 12.57
CA GLY A 14 -7.56 -60.10 11.96
C GLY A 14 -7.37 -59.19 10.76
N ALA A 15 -8.19 -58.17 10.57
CA ALA A 15 -8.02 -57.22 9.51
C ALA A 15 -8.22 -55.80 10.06
N GLY A 16 -7.11 -55.09 10.35
CA GLY A 16 -7.15 -53.67 10.57
C GLY A 16 -6.52 -53.13 11.82
N GLN A 17 -5.28 -53.43 12.05
CA GLN A 17 -4.39 -52.48 12.68
C GLN A 17 -3.00 -52.71 12.07
N ARG A 18 -2.84 -52.16 10.86
CA ARG A 18 -1.48 -51.85 10.38
C ARG A 18 -1.03 -50.68 11.23
N ASP A 19 -0.14 -50.99 12.16
CA ASP A 19 0.67 -50.01 12.85
C ASP A 19 1.09 -48.94 11.84
N GLY A 20 0.67 -47.68 12.09
CA GLY A 20 1.27 -46.53 11.48
C GLY A 20 2.72 -46.51 11.91
N GLY A 21 3.58 -47.16 11.10
CA GLY A 21 5.02 -47.03 11.28
C GLY A 21 5.34 -45.55 11.42
N ALA A 22 6.02 -45.16 12.49
CA ALA A 22 6.52 -43.83 12.77
C ALA A 22 7.19 -43.32 11.50
N ARG A 23 6.51 -42.43 10.74
CA ARG A 23 7.10 -41.73 9.61
C ARG A 23 8.29 -40.96 10.18
N GLY A 24 9.52 -41.35 9.77
CA GLY A 24 10.72 -40.68 10.23
C GLY A 24 10.58 -39.16 10.01
N ALA A 25 11.19 -38.35 10.88
CA ALA A 25 11.15 -36.91 10.80
C ALA A 25 11.52 -36.44 9.37
N PRO A 26 10.80 -35.47 8.78
CA PRO A 26 11.01 -35.03 7.41
C PRO A 26 12.45 -34.53 7.22
N ARG A 27 13.08 -34.93 6.12
CA ARG A 27 14.46 -34.58 5.79
C ARG A 27 14.55 -33.36 4.87
N THR A 28 13.46 -33.02 4.19
CA THR A 28 13.36 -31.93 3.23
C THR A 28 12.06 -31.17 3.43
N LEU A 29 12.02 -29.88 2.96
CA LEU A 29 10.80 -29.09 2.94
C LEU A 29 9.69 -29.76 2.10
N ALA A 30 10.04 -30.42 1.00
CA ALA A 30 9.08 -31.14 0.17
C ALA A 30 8.40 -32.30 0.95
N GLU A 31 9.16 -33.07 1.73
CA GLU A 31 8.61 -34.11 2.59
C GLU A 31 7.69 -33.53 3.68
N GLU A 32 8.07 -32.41 4.27
CA GLU A 32 7.24 -31.67 5.22
C GLU A 32 5.92 -31.23 4.58
N LEU A 33 5.95 -30.63 3.39
CA LEU A 33 4.74 -30.21 2.67
C LEU A 33 3.85 -31.39 2.28
N ARG A 34 4.42 -32.56 1.96
CA ARG A 34 3.64 -33.78 1.72
C ARG A 34 2.87 -34.26 2.94
N GLY A 35 3.44 -34.07 4.12
CA GLY A 35 2.80 -34.41 5.39
C GLY A 35 1.68 -33.47 5.83
N ARG A 36 1.59 -32.27 5.25
CA ARG A 36 0.58 -31.27 5.63
C ARG A 36 -0.79 -31.61 5.07
N PRO A 37 -1.88 -31.33 5.80
CA PRO A 37 -3.25 -31.42 5.27
C PRO A 37 -3.48 -30.35 4.18
N ASP A 38 -4.50 -30.57 3.34
CA ASP A 38 -4.82 -29.66 2.24
C ASP A 38 -5.17 -28.24 2.72
N SER A 39 -5.89 -28.13 3.85
CA SER A 39 -6.18 -26.84 4.49
C SER A 39 -4.91 -26.06 4.85
N ALA A 40 -3.85 -26.73 5.30
CA ALA A 40 -2.58 -26.07 5.61
C ALA A 40 -1.82 -25.65 4.34
N LEU A 41 -1.98 -26.38 3.22
CA LEU A 41 -1.45 -25.96 1.91
C LEU A 41 -2.23 -24.76 1.36
N GLU A 42 -3.54 -24.71 1.50
CA GLU A 42 -4.38 -23.56 1.14
C GLU A 42 -3.97 -22.31 1.93
N LEU A 43 -3.76 -22.45 3.25
CA LEU A 43 -3.26 -21.36 4.08
C LEU A 43 -1.88 -20.87 3.64
N LEU A 44 -0.97 -21.78 3.24
CA LEU A 44 0.32 -21.41 2.67
C LEU A 44 0.17 -20.62 1.37
N LEU A 45 -0.65 -21.11 0.44
CA LEU A 45 -0.85 -20.48 -0.87
C LEU A 45 -1.59 -19.13 -0.73
N ARG A 46 -2.51 -19.02 0.22
CA ARG A 46 -3.17 -17.75 0.58
C ARG A 46 -2.17 -16.73 1.17
N ALA A 47 -1.29 -17.19 2.07
CA ALA A 47 -0.24 -16.33 2.65
C ALA A 47 0.84 -15.95 1.63
N ARG A 48 1.07 -16.78 0.60
CA ARG A 48 2.10 -16.61 -0.43
C ARG A 48 1.51 -16.79 -1.83
N PRO A 49 0.72 -15.83 -2.34
CA PRO A 49 0.09 -15.92 -3.67
C PRO A 49 1.09 -15.99 -4.82
N ASP A 50 2.32 -15.52 -4.59
CA ASP A 50 3.43 -15.62 -5.55
C ASP A 50 3.78 -17.07 -5.91
N LEU A 51 3.45 -18.03 -5.08
CA LEU A 51 3.67 -19.45 -5.34
C LEU A 51 2.69 -20.04 -6.36
N LEU A 52 1.57 -19.37 -6.61
CA LEU A 52 0.56 -19.78 -7.59
C LEU A 52 0.83 -19.26 -9.00
N ASN A 53 1.84 -18.43 -9.19
CA ASN A 53 2.07 -17.78 -10.47
C ASN A 53 3.44 -18.13 -11.06
N PRO A 54 3.51 -19.14 -11.97
CA PRO A 54 2.47 -20.11 -12.34
C PRO A 54 2.18 -21.17 -11.24
N VAL A 55 1.07 -21.93 -11.34
CA VAL A 55 0.74 -23.00 -10.37
C VAL A 55 1.81 -24.09 -10.40
N PRO A 56 2.35 -24.55 -9.25
CA PRO A 56 3.31 -25.64 -9.20
C PRO A 56 2.70 -26.98 -9.64
N ASN A 57 3.47 -27.80 -10.34
CA ASN A 57 3.00 -29.10 -10.81
C ASN A 57 2.97 -30.17 -9.70
N ASP A 58 3.82 -30.03 -8.68
CA ASP A 58 3.94 -30.98 -7.56
C ASP A 58 4.47 -30.27 -6.29
N LEU A 59 4.50 -31.01 -5.17
CA LEU A 59 4.99 -30.47 -3.89
C LEU A 59 6.50 -30.26 -3.86
N THR A 60 7.28 -30.90 -4.72
CA THR A 60 8.72 -30.67 -4.86
C THR A 60 8.98 -29.33 -5.53
N GLN A 61 8.23 -29.02 -6.58
CA GLN A 61 8.28 -27.75 -7.26
C GLN A 61 7.78 -26.61 -6.36
N LEU A 62 6.68 -26.85 -5.60
CA LEU A 62 6.19 -25.90 -4.60
C LEU A 62 7.26 -25.59 -3.56
N ALA A 63 7.94 -26.61 -3.00
CA ALA A 63 9.03 -26.43 -2.05
C ALA A 63 10.21 -25.65 -2.65
N THR A 64 10.56 -25.95 -3.89
CA THR A 64 11.64 -25.27 -4.61
C THR A 64 11.31 -23.80 -4.81
N ARG A 65 10.10 -23.48 -5.28
CA ARG A 65 9.64 -22.08 -5.45
C ARG A 65 9.57 -21.34 -4.13
N ALA A 66 9.05 -21.98 -3.07
CA ALA A 66 8.99 -21.41 -1.73
C ALA A 66 10.40 -21.05 -1.19
N GLY A 67 11.44 -21.75 -1.66
CA GLY A 67 12.83 -21.49 -1.34
C GLY A 67 13.54 -20.47 -2.23
N THR A 68 12.92 -19.95 -3.30
CA THR A 68 13.57 -18.94 -4.17
C THR A 68 13.75 -17.62 -3.45
N ARG A 69 14.82 -16.88 -3.79
CA ARG A 69 15.15 -15.62 -3.12
C ARG A 69 14.02 -14.59 -3.20
N ALA A 70 13.41 -14.41 -4.37
CA ALA A 70 12.32 -13.45 -4.56
C ALA A 70 11.10 -13.78 -3.71
N SER A 71 10.71 -15.07 -3.67
CA SER A 71 9.56 -15.54 -2.89
C SER A 71 9.83 -15.46 -1.39
N VAL A 72 11.06 -15.80 -0.94
CA VAL A 72 11.47 -15.66 0.47
C VAL A 72 11.48 -14.21 0.92
N VAL A 73 11.99 -13.28 0.11
CA VAL A 73 11.95 -11.84 0.41
C VAL A 73 10.51 -11.38 0.67
N ARG A 74 9.59 -11.70 -0.26
CA ARG A 74 8.16 -11.35 -0.11
C ARG A 74 7.52 -11.98 1.12
N ALA A 75 7.89 -13.23 1.45
CA ALA A 75 7.38 -13.90 2.66
C ALA A 75 7.87 -13.20 3.93
N VAL A 76 9.15 -12.83 3.98
CA VAL A 76 9.73 -12.15 5.15
C VAL A 76 9.20 -10.72 5.30
N GLU A 77 8.92 -10.01 4.22
CA GLU A 77 8.29 -8.67 4.25
C GLU A 77 6.84 -8.67 4.76
N ARG A 78 6.22 -9.85 4.85
CA ARG A 78 4.86 -10.03 5.41
C ARG A 78 4.85 -10.47 6.88
N LEU A 79 6.01 -10.66 7.49
CA LEU A 79 6.13 -10.99 8.92
C LEU A 79 5.90 -9.75 9.77
N ASP A 80 5.25 -9.93 10.91
CA ASP A 80 5.24 -8.93 11.97
C ASP A 80 6.63 -8.83 12.64
N ARG A 81 6.80 -7.82 13.47
CA ARG A 81 8.07 -7.53 14.14
C ARG A 81 8.58 -8.71 14.94
N PHE A 82 7.70 -9.37 15.72
CA PHE A 82 8.12 -10.49 16.53
C PHE A 82 8.46 -11.74 15.73
N ALA A 83 7.63 -12.11 14.76
CA ALA A 83 7.91 -13.23 13.87
C ALA A 83 9.21 -13.02 13.07
N LEU A 84 9.50 -11.76 12.66
CA LEU A 84 10.77 -11.41 12.04
C LEU A 84 11.94 -11.59 13.01
N GLN A 85 11.84 -11.11 14.25
CA GLN A 85 12.87 -11.29 15.26
C GLN A 85 13.12 -12.79 15.57
N VAL A 86 12.07 -13.61 15.60
CA VAL A 86 12.19 -15.07 15.73
C VAL A 86 12.93 -15.69 14.54
N ALA A 87 12.64 -15.25 13.31
CA ALA A 87 13.34 -15.71 12.11
C ALA A 87 14.82 -15.27 12.11
N GLU A 88 15.12 -14.06 12.56
CA GLU A 88 16.48 -13.53 12.73
C GLU A 88 17.26 -14.30 13.81
N ALA A 89 16.62 -14.65 14.93
CA ALA A 89 17.21 -15.50 15.96
C ALA A 89 17.50 -16.91 15.41
N LEU A 90 16.59 -17.51 14.64
CA LEU A 90 16.82 -18.79 13.95
C LEU A 90 17.94 -18.70 12.92
N ALA A 91 18.13 -17.56 12.26
CA ALA A 91 19.22 -17.40 11.29
C ALA A 91 20.60 -17.43 11.93
N VAL A 92 20.73 -17.05 13.19
CA VAL A 92 21.98 -17.07 13.95
C VAL A 92 22.12 -18.30 14.86
N ALA A 93 21.04 -19.06 15.06
CA ALA A 93 20.99 -20.31 15.81
C ALA A 93 21.66 -21.48 15.07
N PRO A 94 22.03 -22.57 15.78
CA PRO A 94 22.43 -23.83 15.17
C PRO A 94 21.36 -24.38 14.19
N ASP A 95 21.73 -25.17 13.21
CA ASP A 95 20.83 -25.85 12.29
C ASP A 95 21.04 -27.37 12.32
N PRO A 96 20.08 -28.14 12.80
CA PRO A 96 18.77 -27.77 13.34
C PRO A 96 18.80 -27.11 14.71
N CYS A 97 17.79 -26.29 15.05
CA CYS A 97 17.65 -25.58 16.30
C CYS A 97 16.51 -26.18 17.14
N PRO A 98 16.76 -26.66 18.37
CA PRO A 98 15.72 -27.00 19.32
C PRO A 98 14.91 -25.76 19.71
N TYR A 99 13.61 -25.91 19.94
CA TYR A 99 12.71 -24.84 20.39
C TYR A 99 13.19 -24.15 21.67
N GLU A 100 13.70 -24.91 22.60
CA GLU A 100 14.32 -24.42 23.86
C GLU A 100 15.49 -23.45 23.60
N THR A 101 16.39 -23.82 22.68
CA THR A 101 17.52 -22.97 22.29
C THR A 101 17.03 -21.67 21.63
N LEU A 102 15.99 -21.74 20.80
CA LEU A 102 15.37 -20.57 20.22
C LEU A 102 14.77 -19.66 21.29
N ARG A 103 14.02 -20.22 22.24
CA ARG A 103 13.46 -19.49 23.37
C ARG A 103 14.57 -18.77 24.15
N ASP A 104 15.64 -19.47 24.46
CA ASP A 104 16.77 -18.94 25.26
C ASP A 104 17.51 -17.81 24.52
N LEU A 105 17.60 -17.88 23.16
CA LEU A 105 18.14 -16.79 22.33
C LEU A 105 17.25 -15.51 22.35
N LEU A 106 15.97 -15.65 22.65
CA LEU A 106 15.04 -14.51 22.72
C LEU A 106 14.91 -13.98 24.16
N THR A 107 14.81 -14.83 25.16
CA THR A 107 14.65 -14.45 26.57
C THR A 107 15.97 -14.10 27.26
N GLY A 108 17.06 -14.73 26.85
CA GLY A 108 18.33 -14.64 27.50
C GLY A 108 18.40 -15.41 28.82
N ASP A 109 19.51 -15.24 29.54
CA ASP A 109 19.75 -15.82 30.83
C ASP A 109 18.96 -15.12 31.94
N PRO A 110 18.14 -15.83 32.74
CA PRO A 110 17.36 -15.25 33.83
C PRO A 110 18.24 -14.57 34.89
N ASP A 111 19.48 -14.99 35.03
CA ASP A 111 20.40 -14.45 36.01
C ASP A 111 21.14 -13.17 35.54
N THR A 112 21.00 -12.78 34.29
CA THR A 112 21.60 -11.56 33.77
C THR A 112 20.61 -10.41 33.84
N PRO A 113 20.83 -9.35 34.69
CA PRO A 113 19.93 -8.24 34.81
C PRO A 113 19.77 -7.53 33.46
N PRO A 114 18.58 -7.06 33.10
CA PRO A 114 18.38 -6.28 31.88
C PRO A 114 19.21 -4.97 31.97
N GLU A 115 20.00 -4.67 30.93
CA GLU A 115 20.68 -3.38 30.85
C GLU A 115 19.64 -2.24 30.82
N PRO A 116 19.89 -1.14 31.58
CA PRO A 116 19.04 0.03 31.50
C PRO A 116 19.02 0.56 30.05
N GLY A 117 17.83 0.88 29.56
CA GLY A 117 17.62 1.43 28.21
C GLY A 117 18.44 2.69 27.95
N PRO A 118 18.64 3.15 26.71
CA PRO A 118 19.53 4.26 26.32
C PRO A 118 19.14 5.66 26.84
N GLY A 119 18.23 5.76 27.84
CA GLY A 119 17.82 7.00 28.49
C GLY A 119 18.24 7.17 29.94
N ALA A 120 18.92 6.21 30.57
CA ALA A 120 19.21 6.22 32.01
C ALA A 120 20.68 6.54 32.35
N ASN A 121 21.39 7.30 31.54
CA ASN A 121 22.68 7.87 31.98
C ASN A 121 22.38 9.17 32.75
N ALA A 122 22.08 9.04 34.03
CA ALA A 122 22.21 10.15 34.97
C ALA A 122 23.67 10.59 34.99
N ASP A 123 23.89 11.87 34.71
CA ASP A 123 25.19 12.51 34.83
C ASP A 123 25.68 12.43 36.28
N PRO A 124 26.82 11.77 36.58
CA PRO A 124 27.34 11.66 37.95
C PRO A 124 27.87 12.97 38.54
N HIS A 125 27.75 14.11 37.82
CA HIS A 125 28.21 15.42 38.23
C HIS A 125 27.13 16.49 38.41
N ALA A 126 25.86 16.12 38.47
CA ALA A 126 24.80 17.10 38.78
C ALA A 126 24.86 17.47 40.31
N PRO A 127 24.93 18.77 40.66
CA PRO A 127 24.94 19.18 42.06
C PRO A 127 23.58 18.92 42.72
N PRO A 128 23.56 18.62 44.04
CA PRO A 128 22.33 18.27 44.74
C PRO A 128 21.33 19.44 44.79
N ALA A 129 20.12 19.20 44.39
CA ALA A 129 18.99 20.14 44.47
C ALA A 129 18.70 20.49 45.93
N LEU A 130 18.78 21.78 46.27
CA LEU A 130 18.41 22.33 47.57
C LEU A 130 16.88 22.33 47.71
N SER A 131 16.41 21.72 48.77
CA SER A 131 15.00 21.74 49.18
C SER A 131 14.57 23.18 49.62
N PRO A 132 13.37 23.68 49.25
CA PRO A 132 12.87 24.95 49.78
C PRO A 132 12.23 24.76 51.16
N GLY A 133 12.85 25.38 52.14
CA GLY A 133 12.27 25.57 53.49
C GLY A 133 11.20 26.63 53.52
N ALA A 134 10.21 26.44 54.38
CA ALA A 134 9.07 27.26 54.63
C ALA A 134 9.39 28.58 55.35
N GLY A 135 8.63 29.68 55.06
CA GLY A 135 8.68 30.92 55.84
C GLY A 135 7.84 32.07 55.29
N ALA A 136 6.62 32.13 55.74
CA ALA A 136 5.74 33.30 56.15
C ALA A 136 5.85 34.73 55.58
N HIS A 137 4.75 35.17 55.01
CA HIS A 137 3.97 36.46 55.05
C HIS A 137 4.58 37.82 55.51
N PRO A 138 4.04 39.04 55.19
CA PRO A 138 2.70 39.43 54.67
C PRO A 138 2.64 40.64 53.68
N ASP A 139 1.42 40.87 53.17
CA ASP A 139 0.81 41.99 52.42
C ASP A 139 0.90 43.38 53.11
N PRO A 140 0.25 44.47 52.56
CA PRO A 140 -0.24 44.95 51.25
C PRO A 140 0.14 46.45 50.99
N PRO A 141 -0.61 47.42 50.36
CA PRO A 141 -1.75 47.36 49.42
C PRO A 141 -1.75 48.41 48.27
N SER A 142 -2.76 48.18 47.34
CA SER A 142 -3.62 49.15 46.60
C SER A 142 -3.02 50.19 45.61
N GLN A 143 -3.53 50.40 44.44
CA GLN A 143 -4.72 51.12 43.99
C GLN A 143 -4.83 51.26 42.45
N SER A 144 -6.04 51.00 41.99
CA SER A 144 -6.91 51.77 41.08
C SER A 144 -6.66 51.95 39.61
N GLY A 145 -7.59 51.35 38.79
CA GLY A 145 -8.43 52.07 37.82
C GLY A 145 -8.13 51.88 36.34
N PRO A 146 -9.17 52.00 35.44
CA PRO A 146 -9.47 50.88 34.48
C PRO A 146 -9.37 51.22 32.99
N GLY A 147 -9.31 50.17 32.18
CA GLY A 147 -9.76 50.00 30.78
C GLY A 147 -8.80 50.37 29.66
N PRO A 148 -9.06 49.93 28.41
CA PRO A 148 -9.87 48.79 27.98
C PRO A 148 -9.16 47.70 27.18
N SER A 149 -9.82 46.57 27.08
CA SER A 149 -9.51 45.31 26.34
C SER A 149 -8.93 45.43 24.94
N LYS A 150 -7.91 44.61 24.70
CA LYS A 150 -7.69 43.96 23.42
C LYS A 150 -7.42 42.47 23.68
N ASN A 151 -8.32 41.62 23.23
CA ASN A 151 -8.20 40.20 23.21
C ASN A 151 -7.07 39.82 22.24
N SER A 152 -6.04 39.18 22.75
CA SER A 152 -5.18 38.29 22.00
C SER A 152 -4.92 37.10 22.92
N GLY A 153 -5.66 36.02 22.65
CA GLY A 153 -5.54 34.76 23.36
C GLY A 153 -4.21 34.11 22.99
N THR A 154 -3.28 34.11 23.92
CA THR A 154 -2.11 33.26 23.90
C THR A 154 -2.50 31.95 24.54
N ALA A 155 -2.53 30.87 23.77
CA ALA A 155 -2.65 29.52 24.30
C ALA A 155 -1.44 29.19 25.19
N PRO A 156 -1.63 28.45 26.29
CA PRO A 156 -0.50 27.95 27.06
C PRO A 156 0.26 26.92 26.26
N SER A 157 1.56 27.09 26.16
CA SER A 157 2.50 26.09 25.64
C SER A 157 2.50 24.91 26.62
N GLU A 158 1.84 23.83 26.23
CA GLU A 158 2.05 22.54 26.86
C GLU A 158 3.48 22.09 26.55
N GLY A 159 4.23 21.82 27.59
CA GLY A 159 5.56 21.21 27.52
C GLY A 159 5.47 19.82 26.85
N PRO A 160 6.60 19.30 26.35
CA PRO A 160 6.60 18.01 25.66
C PRO A 160 6.07 16.94 26.62
N ALA A 161 5.00 16.25 26.17
CA ALA A 161 4.46 15.09 26.83
C ALA A 161 5.58 14.07 27.02
N ASP A 162 5.72 13.58 28.25
CA ASP A 162 6.59 12.47 28.62
C ASP A 162 6.40 11.33 27.61
N ASN A 163 7.45 11.01 26.88
CA ASN A 163 7.55 9.81 26.06
C ASN A 163 7.22 8.62 26.97
N ALA A 164 6.09 7.96 26.72
CA ALA A 164 5.73 6.73 27.38
C ALA A 164 6.89 5.75 27.21
N THR A 165 7.56 5.45 28.31
CA THR A 165 8.60 4.43 28.42
C THR A 165 8.03 3.14 27.84
N PRO A 166 8.70 2.45 26.90
CA PRO A 166 8.20 1.18 26.36
C PRO A 166 7.99 0.23 27.55
N ALA A 167 6.80 -0.39 27.63
CA ALA A 167 6.47 -1.36 28.64
C ALA A 167 7.59 -2.40 28.71
N ASN A 168 8.11 -2.67 29.92
CA ASN A 168 9.18 -3.64 30.14
C ASN A 168 8.68 -5.00 29.64
N THR A 169 9.11 -5.43 28.47
CA THR A 169 8.81 -6.76 27.91
C THR A 169 9.35 -7.82 28.85
N THR A 170 8.48 -8.66 29.36
CA THR A 170 8.86 -9.73 30.28
C THR A 170 9.26 -11.01 29.50
N ALA A 171 10.04 -11.88 30.12
CA ALA A 171 10.33 -13.20 29.55
C ALA A 171 9.06 -14.03 29.36
N ASP A 172 8.02 -13.78 30.14
CA ASP A 172 6.73 -14.47 30.04
C ASP A 172 5.95 -14.01 28.81
N ASP A 173 5.98 -12.73 28.46
CA ASP A 173 5.37 -12.22 27.21
C ASP A 173 5.99 -12.90 25.99
N ILE A 174 7.34 -13.05 26.00
CA ILE A 174 8.05 -13.75 24.92
C ILE A 174 7.63 -15.22 24.87
N ARG A 175 7.56 -15.92 26.02
CA ARG A 175 7.14 -17.32 26.08
C ARG A 175 5.69 -17.52 25.61
N ALA A 176 4.80 -16.61 25.93
CA ALA A 176 3.41 -16.64 25.49
C ALA A 176 3.26 -16.42 23.97
N ALA A 177 4.02 -15.50 23.37
CA ALA A 177 3.92 -15.15 21.97
C ALA A 177 4.72 -16.08 21.02
N LEU A 178 5.77 -16.75 21.51
CA LEU A 178 6.69 -17.53 20.70
C LEU A 178 6.05 -18.69 19.92
N PRO A 179 5.11 -19.50 20.51
CA PRO A 179 4.46 -20.57 19.76
C PRO A 179 3.72 -20.05 18.51
N HIS A 180 3.06 -18.90 18.65
CA HIS A 180 2.35 -18.27 17.56
C HIS A 180 3.30 -17.77 16.45
N ALA A 181 4.41 -17.15 16.80
CA ALA A 181 5.41 -16.70 15.84
C ALA A 181 6.01 -17.87 15.06
N VAL A 182 6.34 -18.98 15.73
CA VAL A 182 6.85 -20.21 15.09
C VAL A 182 5.77 -20.81 14.17
N ALA A 183 4.50 -20.85 14.59
CA ALA A 183 3.40 -21.31 13.77
C ALA A 183 3.22 -20.44 12.51
N THR A 184 3.38 -19.11 12.63
CA THR A 184 3.34 -18.18 11.49
C THR A 184 4.47 -18.46 10.50
N LEU A 185 5.70 -18.69 10.97
CA LEU A 185 6.84 -19.05 10.12
C LEU A 185 6.64 -20.41 9.44
N ARG A 186 6.07 -21.40 10.15
CA ARG A 186 5.70 -22.71 9.57
C ARG A 186 4.61 -22.57 8.52
N ARG A 187 3.57 -21.79 8.79
CA ARG A 187 2.47 -21.52 7.84
C ARG A 187 2.99 -20.96 6.52
N GLN A 188 3.97 -20.07 6.59
CA GLN A 188 4.62 -19.50 5.39
C GLN A 188 5.70 -20.41 4.79
N ALA A 189 5.91 -21.62 5.30
CA ALA A 189 6.98 -22.53 4.87
C ALA A 189 8.39 -21.91 4.93
N LEU A 190 8.59 -20.95 5.83
CA LEU A 190 9.91 -20.40 6.14
C LEU A 190 10.66 -21.27 7.15
N VAL A 191 9.90 -21.92 8.05
CA VAL A 191 10.41 -22.88 9.04
C VAL A 191 9.72 -24.22 8.84
N TRP A 192 10.46 -25.32 9.04
CA TRP A 192 9.99 -26.69 8.97
C TRP A 192 10.68 -27.58 10.03
N GLY A 193 10.16 -28.78 10.23
CA GLY A 193 10.65 -29.72 11.23
C GLY A 193 9.89 -29.63 12.57
N GLY A 194 10.09 -30.64 13.45
CA GLY A 194 9.52 -30.67 14.79
C GLY A 194 10.17 -29.63 15.73
N ASP A 195 9.63 -29.50 16.94
CA ASP A 195 10.15 -28.55 17.95
C ASP A 195 11.55 -28.92 18.44
N ASP A 196 11.90 -30.19 18.37
CA ASP A 196 13.25 -30.68 18.66
C ASP A 196 14.28 -30.28 17.57
N ARG A 197 13.81 -29.93 16.37
CA ARG A 197 14.64 -29.77 15.16
C ARG A 197 14.09 -28.72 14.20
N LEU A 198 13.84 -27.52 14.67
CA LEU A 198 13.42 -26.41 13.83
C LEU A 198 14.51 -26.08 12.80
N ARG A 199 14.10 -25.92 11.55
CA ARG A 199 14.98 -25.53 10.45
C ARG A 199 14.42 -24.33 9.72
N LEU A 200 15.17 -23.26 9.70
CA LEU A 200 14.91 -22.12 8.82
C LEU A 200 15.39 -22.48 7.41
N ILE A 201 14.58 -22.24 6.38
CA ILE A 201 14.99 -22.51 5.00
C ILE A 201 16.29 -21.76 4.67
N ARG A 202 17.16 -22.42 3.91
CA ARG A 202 18.52 -21.93 3.65
C ARG A 202 18.55 -20.50 3.13
N THR A 203 17.70 -20.18 2.17
CA THR A 203 17.64 -18.84 1.57
C THR A 203 17.22 -17.76 2.56
N ALA A 204 16.31 -18.06 3.50
CA ALA A 204 15.95 -17.14 4.57
C ALA A 204 17.11 -16.96 5.56
N ARG A 205 17.82 -18.03 5.89
CA ARG A 205 19.03 -17.98 6.72
C ARG A 205 20.09 -17.09 6.07
N GLU A 206 20.40 -17.28 4.78
CA GLU A 206 21.37 -16.46 4.04
C GLU A 206 20.92 -14.98 3.92
N LEU A 207 19.61 -14.74 3.93
CA LEU A 207 19.05 -13.40 3.85
C LEU A 207 19.11 -12.63 5.16
N LEU A 208 18.92 -13.32 6.30
CA LEU A 208 18.79 -12.74 7.64
C LEU A 208 20.08 -12.84 8.45
N ALA A 209 20.95 -13.80 8.15
CA ALA A 209 22.23 -13.95 8.84
C ALA A 209 23.18 -12.78 8.55
N PRO A 210 24.06 -12.47 9.51
CA PRO A 210 25.11 -11.48 9.32
C PRO A 210 26.08 -11.92 8.21
N ALA A 211 26.46 -10.97 7.35
CA ALA A 211 27.49 -11.15 6.34
C ALA A 211 28.48 -9.99 6.40
N ALA A 212 29.71 -10.18 5.93
CA ALA A 212 30.81 -9.21 6.05
C ALA A 212 30.46 -7.82 5.49
N ASN A 213 29.62 -7.74 4.46
CA ASN A 213 29.20 -6.51 3.81
C ASN A 213 27.75 -6.10 4.12
N ARG A 214 27.08 -6.82 5.03
CA ARG A 214 25.68 -6.56 5.39
C ARG A 214 25.48 -6.87 6.88
N PRO A 215 25.37 -5.82 7.72
CA PRO A 215 25.08 -6.01 9.15
C PRO A 215 23.71 -6.70 9.30
N SER A 216 23.65 -7.63 10.24
CA SER A 216 22.38 -8.24 10.66
C SER A 216 21.62 -7.28 11.58
N PRO A 217 20.27 -7.26 11.55
CA PRO A 217 19.46 -6.54 12.51
C PRO A 217 19.71 -6.95 13.97
N THR A 218 20.20 -8.18 14.18
CA THR A 218 20.63 -8.64 15.50
C THR A 218 21.91 -7.94 16.01
N GLY A 219 22.67 -7.29 15.13
CA GLY A 219 23.99 -6.73 15.44
C GLY A 219 25.02 -7.80 15.81
N LEU A 220 24.75 -9.10 15.57
CA LEU A 220 25.69 -10.19 15.76
C LEU A 220 26.66 -10.29 14.59
N GLY A 221 27.89 -10.71 14.87
CA GLY A 221 28.93 -10.98 13.89
C GLY A 221 28.88 -12.40 13.32
N PRO A 222 29.87 -12.76 12.49
CA PRO A 222 30.08 -14.13 12.03
C PRO A 222 30.43 -15.07 13.20
N THR A 223 30.27 -16.37 13.00
CA THR A 223 30.74 -17.39 13.93
C THR A 223 32.28 -17.37 14.05
N VAL A 224 32.83 -17.97 15.11
CA VAL A 224 34.26 -18.19 15.21
C VAL A 224 34.79 -18.93 13.98
N ALA A 225 34.07 -19.95 13.51
CA ALA A 225 34.44 -20.72 12.33
C ALA A 225 34.51 -19.87 11.05
N GLU A 226 33.48 -19.00 10.82
CA GLU A 226 33.46 -18.10 9.67
C GLU A 226 34.54 -17.01 9.77
N ALA A 227 34.74 -16.44 10.94
CA ALA A 227 35.69 -15.37 11.17
C ALA A 227 37.17 -15.84 11.14
N THR A 228 37.41 -17.13 11.40
CA THR A 228 38.76 -17.75 11.31
C THR A 228 39.01 -18.39 9.93
N ALA A 229 38.03 -18.39 9.04
CA ALA A 229 38.20 -18.96 7.70
C ALA A 229 39.36 -18.27 6.94
N GLY A 230 40.34 -19.06 6.51
CA GLY A 230 41.56 -18.56 5.84
C GLY A 230 42.68 -18.11 6.81
N MET A 231 42.49 -18.21 8.12
CA MET A 231 43.57 -17.95 9.09
C MET A 231 44.61 -19.05 9.02
N SER A 232 45.91 -18.67 9.11
CA SER A 232 47.01 -19.66 9.09
C SER A 232 46.96 -20.58 10.31
N PRO A 233 47.33 -21.85 10.19
CA PRO A 233 47.36 -22.78 11.30
C PRO A 233 48.24 -22.30 12.46
N GLY A 234 49.37 -21.65 12.17
CA GLY A 234 50.26 -21.06 13.21
C GLY A 234 49.55 -19.96 14.00
N ARG A 235 48.77 -19.09 13.34
CA ARG A 235 48.02 -18.06 14.04
C ARG A 235 46.89 -18.62 14.88
N LEU A 236 46.21 -19.67 14.44
CA LEU A 236 45.21 -20.40 15.24
C LEU A 236 45.86 -21.02 16.49
N GLN A 237 47.05 -21.62 16.37
CA GLN A 237 47.82 -22.15 17.48
C GLN A 237 48.16 -21.09 18.54
N GLU A 238 48.60 -19.91 18.10
CA GLU A 238 48.87 -18.78 19.00
C GLU A 238 47.59 -18.38 19.76
N VAL A 239 46.43 -18.31 19.05
CA VAL A 239 45.16 -17.92 19.66
C VAL A 239 44.69 -18.96 20.68
N ILE A 240 44.72 -20.27 20.38
CA ILE A 240 44.29 -21.30 21.31
C ILE A 240 45.23 -21.38 22.52
N GLY A 241 46.55 -21.22 22.30
CA GLY A 241 47.53 -21.20 23.40
C GLY A 241 47.33 -20.02 24.34
N ALA A 242 47.10 -18.80 23.80
CA ALA A 242 46.81 -17.61 24.59
C ALA A 242 45.44 -17.65 25.28
N ALA A 243 44.48 -18.39 24.73
CA ALA A 243 43.17 -18.64 25.33
C ALA A 243 43.21 -19.75 26.42
N GLY A 244 44.36 -20.36 26.68
CA GLY A 244 44.54 -21.41 27.69
C GLY A 244 43.97 -22.78 27.26
N LEU A 245 43.86 -23.03 25.96
CA LEU A 245 43.38 -24.29 25.39
C LEU A 245 44.54 -25.23 25.02
N PRO A 246 44.31 -26.56 25.03
CA PRO A 246 45.33 -27.53 24.61
C PRO A 246 45.79 -27.30 23.18
N ALA A 247 47.08 -27.40 22.90
CA ALA A 247 47.65 -27.28 21.57
C ALA A 247 47.13 -28.40 20.67
N THR A 248 46.70 -28.07 19.43
CA THR A 248 46.27 -29.02 18.41
C THR A 248 46.80 -28.59 17.05
N HIS A 249 47.28 -29.52 16.26
CA HIS A 249 47.74 -29.24 14.88
C HIS A 249 46.60 -29.22 13.84
N ASP A 250 45.45 -29.72 14.24
CA ASP A 250 44.25 -29.71 13.34
C ASP A 250 43.45 -28.42 13.48
N PRO A 251 43.33 -27.60 12.44
CA PRO A 251 42.59 -26.35 12.45
C PRO A 251 41.12 -26.52 12.82
N VAL A 252 40.46 -27.61 12.39
CA VAL A 252 39.05 -27.88 12.70
C VAL A 252 38.87 -28.11 14.19
N THR A 253 39.73 -28.90 14.80
CA THR A 253 39.72 -29.14 16.24
C THR A 253 40.02 -27.83 17.03
N ALA A 254 40.94 -26.99 16.53
CA ALA A 254 41.27 -25.70 17.14
C ALA A 254 40.05 -24.76 17.15
N VAL A 255 39.36 -24.62 16.02
CA VAL A 255 38.15 -23.81 15.91
C VAL A 255 37.03 -24.36 16.79
N ALA A 256 36.81 -25.67 16.80
CA ALA A 256 35.85 -26.33 17.70
C ALA A 256 36.15 -26.09 19.18
N ALA A 257 37.44 -26.14 19.60
CA ALA A 257 37.84 -25.84 20.96
C ALA A 257 37.59 -24.37 21.35
N LEU A 258 37.85 -23.40 20.46
CA LEU A 258 37.52 -21.99 20.68
C LEU A 258 36.01 -21.77 20.76
N THR A 259 35.22 -22.35 19.85
CA THR A 259 33.77 -22.29 19.88
C THR A 259 33.22 -22.88 21.19
N SER A 260 33.74 -24.02 21.65
CA SER A 260 33.36 -24.61 22.91
C SER A 260 33.72 -23.73 24.12
N LEU A 261 34.91 -23.10 24.11
CA LEU A 261 35.30 -22.16 25.15
C LEU A 261 34.36 -20.97 25.25
N PHE A 262 34.03 -20.35 24.11
CA PHE A 262 33.17 -19.14 24.06
C PHE A 262 31.69 -19.45 24.32
N SER A 263 31.28 -20.70 24.13
CA SER A 263 29.93 -21.17 24.47
C SER A 263 29.80 -21.62 25.93
N ASP A 264 30.91 -21.89 26.63
CA ASP A 264 30.93 -22.29 28.05
C ASP A 264 30.92 -21.03 28.93
N ARG A 265 29.81 -20.79 29.61
CA ARG A 265 29.60 -19.57 30.44
C ARG A 265 30.65 -19.43 31.51
N THR A 266 31.03 -20.51 32.24
CA THR A 266 31.94 -20.48 33.36
C THR A 266 33.37 -20.18 32.89
N ARG A 267 33.80 -20.87 31.85
CA ARG A 267 35.13 -20.69 31.27
C ARG A 267 35.29 -19.32 30.62
N MET A 268 34.24 -18.83 29.92
CA MET A 268 34.24 -17.54 29.29
C MET A 268 34.26 -16.40 30.33
N ALA A 269 33.47 -16.51 31.40
CA ALA A 269 33.47 -15.53 32.48
C ALA A 269 34.87 -15.46 33.12
N ALA A 270 35.49 -16.60 33.41
CA ALA A 270 36.87 -16.66 33.96
C ALA A 270 37.91 -16.03 33.01
N LEU A 271 37.73 -16.16 31.71
CA LEU A 271 38.58 -15.50 30.70
C LEU A 271 38.39 -13.99 30.70
N LEU A 272 37.11 -13.50 30.76
CA LEU A 272 36.77 -12.09 30.78
C LEU A 272 37.19 -11.40 32.08
N ASP A 273 37.21 -12.08 33.20
CA ASP A 273 37.70 -11.54 34.47
C ASP A 273 39.19 -11.17 34.43
N GLN A 274 39.97 -11.83 33.59
CA GLN A 274 41.37 -11.52 33.33
C GLN A 274 41.57 -10.35 32.37
N ALA A 275 40.49 -9.85 31.74
CA ALA A 275 40.55 -8.81 30.71
C ALA A 275 40.86 -7.44 31.33
N PRO A 276 41.81 -6.66 30.76
CA PRO A 276 42.03 -5.27 31.14
C PRO A 276 40.77 -4.44 31.05
N PRO A 277 40.57 -3.40 31.88
CA PRO A 277 39.37 -2.55 31.84
C PRO A 277 39.09 -1.97 30.47
N GLN A 278 40.12 -1.50 29.73
CA GLN A 278 39.99 -0.96 28.38
C GLN A 278 39.53 -2.05 27.37
N ALA A 279 40.00 -3.30 27.53
CA ALA A 279 39.54 -4.41 26.68
C ALA A 279 38.05 -4.70 26.90
N ARG A 280 37.58 -4.69 28.14
CA ARG A 280 36.17 -4.83 28.47
C ARG A 280 35.33 -3.67 27.93
N ALA A 281 35.86 -2.43 27.93
CA ALA A 281 35.19 -1.27 27.35
C ALA A 281 34.99 -1.40 25.82
N VAL A 282 35.99 -1.92 25.09
CA VAL A 282 35.89 -2.21 23.67
C VAL A 282 34.81 -3.27 23.39
N LEU A 283 34.81 -4.36 24.16
CA LEU A 283 33.80 -5.41 24.01
C LEU A 283 32.38 -4.88 24.29
N ARG A 284 32.19 -4.07 25.33
CA ARG A 284 30.88 -3.42 25.61
C ARG A 284 30.41 -2.51 24.48
N LYS A 285 31.31 -1.76 23.84
CA LYS A 285 30.96 -0.89 22.70
C LYS A 285 30.50 -1.72 21.49
N LEU A 286 31.13 -2.85 21.21
CA LEU A 286 30.80 -3.73 20.09
C LEU A 286 29.63 -4.68 20.37
N MET A 287 29.26 -4.87 21.64
CA MET A 287 28.26 -5.85 22.05
C MET A 287 26.90 -5.68 21.38
N TRP A 288 26.36 -4.46 21.33
CA TRP A 288 25.07 -4.16 20.71
C TRP A 288 25.18 -3.28 19.45
N GLY A 289 26.39 -2.82 19.12
CA GLY A 289 26.68 -2.05 17.92
C GLY A 289 27.00 -2.92 16.71
N PRO A 290 27.49 -2.32 15.62
CA PRO A 290 28.04 -3.09 14.52
C PRO A 290 29.18 -4.00 15.03
N PRO A 291 29.18 -5.31 14.66
CA PRO A 291 30.19 -6.25 15.16
C PRO A 291 31.58 -5.97 14.62
N TYR A 292 31.71 -5.07 13.65
CA TYR A 292 32.97 -4.68 13.02
C TYR A 292 33.46 -3.35 13.60
N GLY A 293 34.74 -3.28 13.95
CA GLY A 293 35.41 -2.08 14.42
C GLY A 293 36.68 -1.80 13.64
N SER A 294 37.03 -0.50 13.41
CA SER A 294 38.34 -0.14 12.87
C SER A 294 39.36 0.03 14.00
N VAL A 295 40.56 -0.48 13.81
CA VAL A 295 41.64 -0.40 14.79
C VAL A 295 42.08 1.07 15.01
N SER A 296 41.98 1.91 13.98
CA SER A 296 42.31 3.33 14.04
C SER A 296 41.28 4.17 14.80
N ALA A 297 39.99 3.84 14.72
CA ALA A 297 38.93 4.56 15.46
C ALA A 297 39.00 4.24 16.98
N ALA A 298 39.26 3.00 17.32
CA ALA A 298 39.40 2.56 18.73
C ALA A 298 40.59 3.19 19.46
N THR A 299 41.67 3.59 18.75
CA THR A 299 42.83 4.28 19.34
C THR A 299 42.61 5.78 19.49
N ALA A 300 41.83 6.42 18.61
CA ALA A 300 41.62 7.87 18.67
C ALA A 300 40.64 8.28 19.78
N GLU A 301 39.58 7.50 20.03
CA GLU A 301 38.60 7.80 21.09
C GLU A 301 39.14 7.54 22.49
N THR A 302 40.00 6.51 22.68
CA THR A 302 40.66 6.29 23.96
C THR A 302 41.68 7.36 24.26
N ALA A 303 42.40 7.88 23.27
CA ALA A 303 43.34 8.99 23.44
C ALA A 303 42.65 10.33 23.73
N ALA A 304 41.46 10.57 23.16
CA ALA A 304 40.67 11.77 23.43
C ALA A 304 40.03 11.74 24.83
N ALA A 305 39.63 10.55 25.32
CA ALA A 305 39.08 10.39 26.66
C ALA A 305 40.12 10.53 27.75
N GLU A 306 41.38 10.14 27.48
CA GLU A 306 42.50 10.29 28.43
C GLU A 306 43.03 11.73 28.49
N ASN A 307 42.86 12.56 27.42
CA ASN A 307 43.47 13.91 27.38
C ASN A 307 42.48 15.06 27.66
N GLY A 308 41.20 14.79 27.96
CA GLY A 308 40.29 15.82 28.45
C GLY A 308 40.02 17.00 27.46
N VAL A 309 40.35 16.87 26.18
CA VAL A 309 40.13 17.92 25.16
C VAL A 309 38.82 17.71 24.44
N GLY A 310 37.85 18.56 24.70
CA GLY A 310 36.58 18.59 23.99
C GLY A 310 36.78 18.92 22.50
N PRO A 311 35.84 18.49 21.64
CA PRO A 311 35.94 18.69 20.18
C PRO A 311 35.89 20.18 19.82
N ALA A 312 36.90 20.64 19.04
CA ALA A 312 36.91 21.97 18.45
C ALA A 312 35.81 22.11 17.36
N PRO A 313 35.18 23.29 17.22
CA PRO A 313 34.11 23.47 16.23
C PRO A 313 34.67 23.49 14.80
N SER A 314 33.98 22.81 13.90
CA SER A 314 34.27 22.78 12.46
C SER A 314 34.14 24.16 11.83
N PRO A 315 35.05 24.57 10.93
CA PRO A 315 34.89 25.78 10.15
C PRO A 315 33.99 25.56 8.93
N ALA A 316 33.17 26.58 8.65
CA ALA A 316 32.27 26.64 7.49
C ALA A 316 33.05 26.72 6.16
N PRO A 317 32.46 26.26 5.03
CA PRO A 317 33.11 26.30 3.72
C PRO A 317 32.94 27.65 3.04
N GLY A 318 34.03 28.22 2.56
CA GLY A 318 34.00 29.42 1.74
C GLY A 318 35.31 29.71 0.98
N ALA A 319 35.18 29.67 -0.33
CA ALA A 319 35.95 30.36 -1.35
C ALA A 319 37.33 29.86 -1.81
N ALA A 320 37.37 29.69 -3.11
CA ALA A 320 38.44 29.29 -4.01
C ALA A 320 39.63 30.28 -4.09
N GLY A 321 40.79 29.75 -4.50
CA GLY A 321 41.91 30.52 -5.02
C GLY A 321 43.22 29.74 -5.02
N ALA A 322 43.70 29.30 -6.19
CA ALA A 322 45.04 28.76 -6.43
C ALA A 322 46.00 29.92 -6.81
N PRO A 323 47.30 29.69 -7.15
CA PRO A 323 48.32 28.69 -6.76
C PRO A 323 49.73 29.28 -6.47
N GLN A 324 50.72 28.38 -6.27
CA GLN A 324 52.22 28.52 -6.43
C GLN A 324 53.03 28.48 -5.15
N ALA A 325 53.78 27.43 -4.98
CA ALA A 325 55.08 26.97 -5.50
C ALA A 325 56.24 27.16 -4.49
N HIS A 326 56.99 26.10 -4.36
CA HIS A 326 58.38 25.91 -4.02
C HIS A 326 58.88 25.80 -2.56
N ALA A 327 59.28 24.58 -2.31
CA ALA A 327 60.58 24.10 -1.87
C ALA A 327 60.92 24.19 -0.37
N SER A 328 61.10 23.10 0.25
CA SER A 328 62.40 22.62 0.68
C SER A 328 62.28 21.47 1.66
N ALA A 329 62.89 20.37 1.34
CA ALA A 329 63.05 19.18 2.13
C ALA A 329 63.76 19.46 3.48
N GLN A 330 63.15 18.90 4.53
CA GLN A 330 63.92 18.37 5.66
C GLN A 330 63.11 17.32 6.45
N GLY A 331 63.63 16.12 6.47
CA GLY A 331 63.56 15.05 7.44
C GLY A 331 62.23 14.85 8.20
N GLU A 332 61.33 14.03 7.64
CA GLU A 332 60.30 13.35 8.45
C GLU A 332 61.00 12.34 9.37
N PRO A 333 60.70 12.32 10.70
CA PRO A 333 60.97 11.14 11.47
C PRO A 333 59.96 10.06 11.02
N ALA A 334 60.47 8.93 10.58
CA ALA A 334 59.71 7.70 10.29
C ALA A 334 58.64 7.51 11.36
N HIS A 335 57.32 7.65 10.98
CA HIS A 335 56.24 7.11 11.78
C HIS A 335 56.45 5.60 11.91
N ALA A 336 57.05 5.18 13.00
CA ALA A 336 57.02 3.82 13.41
C ALA A 336 55.56 3.39 13.40
N ALA A 337 55.21 2.37 12.60
CA ALA A 337 53.92 1.76 12.55
C ALA A 337 53.54 1.32 13.95
N SER A 338 52.80 2.15 14.67
CA SER A 338 52.30 1.83 16.02
C SER A 338 51.32 0.68 15.82
N GLY A 339 51.73 -0.51 16.23
CA GLY A 339 50.88 -1.69 16.28
C GLY A 339 49.63 -1.47 17.13
N PRO A 340 48.62 -2.32 17.07
CA PRO A 340 47.37 -2.15 17.83
C PRO A 340 47.66 -1.95 19.30
N ALA A 341 46.87 -1.13 19.99
CA ALA A 341 46.97 -0.85 21.41
C ALA A 341 47.03 -2.12 22.28
N PRO A 342 47.69 -2.08 23.45
CA PRO A 342 47.89 -3.28 24.25
C PRO A 342 46.61 -4.07 24.58
N HIS A 343 45.51 -3.37 24.85
CA HIS A 343 44.22 -3.98 25.15
C HIS A 343 43.60 -4.66 23.89
N LEU A 344 43.77 -4.09 22.68
CA LEU A 344 43.36 -4.75 21.45
C LEU A 344 44.21 -5.99 21.13
N ARG A 345 45.53 -5.91 21.40
CA ARG A 345 46.41 -7.07 21.23
C ARG A 345 46.02 -8.20 22.18
N TRP A 346 45.60 -7.87 23.42
CA TRP A 346 45.13 -8.84 24.40
C TRP A 346 43.89 -9.61 23.91
N LEU A 347 42.88 -8.86 23.30
CA LEU A 347 41.65 -9.42 22.73
C LEU A 347 41.95 -10.27 21.51
N LEU A 348 42.78 -9.78 20.58
CA LEU A 348 43.14 -10.47 19.36
C LEU A 348 43.95 -11.74 19.62
N ALA A 349 44.83 -11.71 20.64
CA ALA A 349 45.62 -12.88 21.03
C ALA A 349 44.76 -14.04 21.54
N ARG A 350 43.60 -13.76 22.16
CA ARG A 350 42.70 -14.78 22.74
C ARG A 350 41.46 -15.08 21.89
N GLY A 351 41.38 -14.52 20.68
CA GLY A 351 40.27 -14.74 19.77
C GLY A 351 38.94 -14.07 20.18
N LEU A 352 38.95 -13.21 21.22
CA LEU A 352 37.79 -12.44 21.65
C LEU A 352 37.43 -11.36 20.62
N LEU A 353 38.41 -10.89 19.85
CA LEU A 353 38.26 -10.20 18.59
C LEU A 353 39.07 -10.93 17.52
N LEU A 354 38.56 -11.00 16.32
CA LEU A 354 39.25 -11.61 15.17
C LEU A 354 39.49 -10.59 14.07
N PRO A 355 40.57 -10.72 13.29
CA PRO A 355 40.85 -9.81 12.19
C PRO A 355 39.82 -10.00 11.06
N ALA A 356 39.20 -8.92 10.57
CA ALA A 356 38.26 -8.89 9.46
C ALA A 356 38.81 -8.13 8.22
N GLY A 357 40.11 -7.73 8.27
CA GLY A 357 40.80 -7.00 7.22
C GLY A 357 42.04 -6.30 7.78
N PRO A 358 42.82 -5.56 6.98
CA PRO A 358 44.10 -4.96 7.39
C PRO A 358 44.02 -4.01 8.59
N ARG A 359 42.87 -3.36 8.79
CA ARG A 359 42.62 -2.44 9.90
C ARG A 359 41.27 -2.65 10.57
N ASN A 360 40.60 -3.75 10.30
CA ASN A 360 39.28 -4.07 10.83
C ASN A 360 39.32 -5.30 11.70
N VAL A 361 38.55 -5.27 12.78
CA VAL A 361 38.33 -6.39 13.68
C VAL A 361 36.86 -6.71 13.75
N VAL A 362 36.52 -7.95 14.08
CA VAL A 362 35.16 -8.41 14.25
C VAL A 362 34.97 -9.10 15.58
N LEU A 363 33.85 -8.85 16.23
CA LEU A 363 33.42 -9.55 17.41
C LEU A 363 32.74 -10.86 17.00
N PRO A 364 33.27 -12.04 17.32
CA PRO A 364 32.65 -13.32 17.00
C PRO A 364 31.29 -13.46 17.68
N ARG A 365 30.35 -14.16 17.01
CA ARG A 365 28.98 -14.38 17.46
C ARG A 365 28.89 -15.00 18.84
N GLU A 366 29.70 -16.03 19.12
CA GLU A 366 29.71 -16.75 20.38
C GLU A 366 30.13 -15.85 21.53
N VAL A 367 31.13 -15.00 21.29
CA VAL A 367 31.59 -13.98 22.26
C VAL A 367 30.53 -12.94 22.51
N ALA A 368 29.90 -12.46 21.43
CA ALA A 368 28.81 -11.47 21.53
C ALA A 368 27.61 -12.04 22.29
N LEU A 369 27.17 -13.26 22.00
CA LEU A 369 26.06 -13.92 22.71
C LEU A 369 26.36 -14.08 24.19
N HIS A 370 27.59 -14.48 24.54
CA HIS A 370 27.98 -14.55 25.95
C HIS A 370 27.86 -13.20 26.64
N LEU A 371 28.44 -12.13 26.06
CA LEU A 371 28.37 -10.77 26.59
C LEU A 371 26.93 -10.24 26.76
N ARG A 372 26.00 -10.69 25.88
CA ARG A 372 24.57 -10.32 25.89
C ARG A 372 23.74 -11.20 26.82
N GLY A 373 24.31 -12.08 27.61
CA GLY A 373 23.59 -13.08 28.41
C GLY A 373 22.76 -14.04 27.55
N GLY A 374 23.26 -14.42 26.37
CA GLY A 374 22.62 -15.36 25.46
C GLY A 374 21.61 -14.71 24.50
N ARG A 375 21.30 -13.41 24.58
CA ARG A 375 20.27 -12.75 23.79
C ARG A 375 20.71 -12.42 22.36
N ALA A 376 19.87 -12.80 21.39
CA ALA A 376 20.09 -12.43 19.99
C ALA A 376 19.75 -10.96 19.73
N HIS A 377 18.72 -10.43 20.37
CA HIS A 377 18.21 -9.06 20.21
C HIS A 377 18.38 -8.25 21.50
N ARG A 378 18.59 -6.93 21.37
CA ARG A 378 18.64 -6.00 22.51
C ARG A 378 17.27 -5.81 23.14
N GLY A 379 16.23 -5.65 22.30
CA GLY A 379 14.83 -5.57 22.68
C GLY A 379 14.01 -6.50 21.81
N VAL A 380 13.15 -7.29 22.41
CA VAL A 380 12.21 -8.17 21.74
C VAL A 380 10.81 -7.58 21.91
N GLU A 381 10.03 -7.54 20.84
CA GLU A 381 8.70 -6.92 20.79
C GLU A 381 7.62 -7.96 20.52
N PRO A 382 7.30 -8.84 21.52
CA PRO A 382 6.36 -9.97 21.34
C PRO A 382 4.90 -9.52 21.22
N VAL A 383 4.58 -8.35 21.79
CA VAL A 383 3.23 -7.81 21.84
C VAL A 383 3.15 -6.56 20.95
N PRO A 384 2.10 -6.45 20.12
CA PRO A 384 1.90 -5.26 19.32
C PRO A 384 1.67 -4.02 20.17
N PRO A 385 2.19 -2.84 19.78
CA PRO A 385 1.95 -1.59 20.50
C PRO A 385 0.44 -1.35 20.75
N PRO A 386 0.03 -1.01 21.98
CA PRO A 386 -1.38 -0.82 22.30
C PRO A 386 -1.90 0.46 21.62
N LEU A 387 -3.16 0.41 21.17
CA LEU A 387 -3.87 1.59 20.66
C LEU A 387 -4.65 2.21 21.82
N ALA A 388 -3.94 2.96 22.68
CA ALA A 388 -4.58 3.64 23.79
C ALA A 388 -5.36 4.86 23.27
N PRO A 389 -6.66 4.99 23.57
CA PRO A 389 -7.44 6.18 23.19
C PRO A 389 -6.89 7.45 23.86
N LEU A 390 -6.59 8.47 23.03
CA LEU A 390 -6.25 9.81 23.53
C LEU A 390 -7.47 10.52 24.09
N ALA A 391 -8.65 10.30 23.46
CA ALA A 391 -9.91 10.88 23.85
C ALA A 391 -11.06 9.96 23.46
N GLU A 392 -12.04 9.85 24.32
CA GLU A 392 -13.33 9.22 24.05
C GLU A 392 -14.38 10.32 23.84
N ARG A 393 -14.95 10.38 22.66
CA ARG A 393 -15.98 11.33 22.28
C ARG A 393 -17.32 10.61 22.19
N ARG A 394 -18.41 11.36 22.38
CA ARG A 394 -19.73 10.80 22.09
C ARG A 394 -19.81 10.44 20.60
N PRO A 395 -20.25 9.23 20.23
CA PRO A 395 -20.34 8.82 18.84
C PRO A 395 -21.09 9.82 17.96
N GLN A 396 -22.18 10.42 18.46
CA GLN A 396 -22.97 11.41 17.74
C GLN A 396 -22.18 12.68 17.38
N VAL A 397 -21.21 13.08 18.21
CA VAL A 397 -20.36 14.24 17.92
C VAL A 397 -19.38 13.92 16.79
N VAL A 398 -18.85 12.69 16.78
CA VAL A 398 -18.00 12.19 15.69
C VAL A 398 -18.78 12.11 14.40
N ASP A 399 -19.96 11.49 14.43
CA ASP A 399 -20.83 11.31 13.27
C ASP A 399 -21.27 12.65 12.68
N SER A 400 -21.64 13.62 13.52
CA SER A 400 -22.02 14.97 13.06
C SER A 400 -20.85 15.73 12.45
N ALA A 401 -19.65 15.63 13.05
CA ALA A 401 -18.45 16.26 12.49
C ALA A 401 -18.09 15.65 11.13
N ALA A 402 -18.09 14.33 11.04
CA ALA A 402 -17.83 13.60 9.81
C ALA A 402 -18.87 13.90 8.71
N ALA A 403 -20.16 14.00 9.08
CA ALA A 403 -21.22 14.37 8.14
C ALA A 403 -21.06 15.80 7.60
N GLY A 404 -20.60 16.73 8.45
CA GLY A 404 -20.26 18.09 8.03
C GLY A 404 -19.16 18.11 6.99
N GLN A 405 -18.07 17.35 7.22
CA GLN A 405 -16.98 17.21 6.25
C GLN A 405 -17.42 16.48 4.96
N ALA A 406 -18.24 15.43 5.10
CA ALA A 406 -18.82 14.76 3.93
C ALA A 406 -19.64 15.71 3.04
N TYR A 407 -20.40 16.61 3.66
CA TYR A 407 -21.14 17.64 2.96
C TYR A 407 -20.21 18.65 2.26
N THR A 408 -19.16 19.11 2.94
CA THR A 408 -18.14 20.00 2.38
C THR A 408 -17.42 19.32 1.21
N ALA A 409 -17.03 18.05 1.36
CA ALA A 409 -16.39 17.27 0.30
C ALA A 409 -17.23 17.20 -0.98
N LEU A 410 -18.55 16.98 -0.85
CA LEU A 410 -19.47 16.99 -1.99
C LEU A 410 -19.50 18.35 -2.67
N ALA A 411 -19.60 19.43 -1.90
CA ALA A 411 -19.63 20.79 -2.43
C ALA A 411 -18.32 21.13 -3.17
N THR A 412 -17.18 20.78 -2.61
CA THR A 412 -15.85 21.04 -3.23
C THR A 412 -15.67 20.29 -4.54
N VAL A 413 -16.04 18.99 -4.60
CA VAL A 413 -15.95 18.22 -5.84
C VAL A 413 -16.93 18.77 -6.91
N GLU A 414 -18.13 19.16 -6.50
CA GLU A 414 -19.10 19.77 -7.40
C GLU A 414 -18.62 21.12 -7.94
N GLU A 415 -17.98 21.95 -7.09
CA GLU A 415 -17.40 23.23 -7.48
C GLU A 415 -16.23 23.07 -8.44
N LEU A 416 -15.30 22.15 -8.15
CA LEU A 416 -14.18 21.78 -9.04
C LEU A 416 -14.68 21.43 -10.44
N LEU A 417 -15.63 20.50 -10.51
CA LEU A 417 -16.13 20.01 -11.79
C LEU A 417 -16.98 21.04 -12.53
N THR A 418 -17.70 21.92 -11.81
CA THR A 418 -18.45 23.03 -12.38
C THR A 418 -17.52 24.08 -12.98
N GLU A 419 -16.41 24.40 -12.32
CA GLU A 419 -15.40 25.30 -12.88
C GLU A 419 -14.81 24.75 -14.19
N TRP A 420 -14.47 23.46 -14.21
CA TRP A 420 -13.79 22.84 -15.36
C TRP A 420 -14.72 22.49 -16.53
N GLN A 421 -16.03 22.53 -16.36
CA GLN A 421 -16.98 22.28 -17.46
C GLN A 421 -17.03 23.42 -18.51
N SER A 422 -16.55 24.62 -18.20
CA SER A 422 -16.52 25.77 -19.14
C SER A 422 -15.16 25.93 -19.86
N GLY A 423 -14.26 24.98 -19.72
CA GLY A 423 -12.95 24.98 -20.35
C GLY A 423 -11.85 24.63 -19.34
N GLY A 424 -11.73 23.37 -19.04
CA GLY A 424 -10.74 22.85 -18.08
C GLY A 424 -9.29 23.08 -18.52
N PRO A 425 -8.33 22.79 -17.62
CA PRO A 425 -6.92 23.00 -17.87
C PRO A 425 -6.37 22.05 -18.94
N ALA A 426 -5.35 22.51 -19.68
CA ALA A 426 -4.69 21.70 -20.70
C ALA A 426 -3.87 20.57 -20.08
N VAL A 427 -3.82 19.43 -20.75
CA VAL A 427 -2.99 18.29 -20.40
C VAL A 427 -1.53 18.58 -20.80
N LEU A 428 -0.58 18.35 -19.89
CA LEU A 428 0.84 18.48 -20.21
C LEU A 428 1.27 17.37 -21.19
N ARG A 429 2.25 17.66 -22.05
CA ARG A 429 2.84 16.66 -22.96
C ARG A 429 3.39 15.39 -22.24
N ALA A 430 3.82 15.55 -21.00
CA ALA A 430 4.25 14.42 -20.16
C ALA A 430 3.09 13.75 -19.41
N GLY A 431 1.87 14.19 -19.64
CA GLY A 431 0.70 13.86 -18.86
C GLY A 431 0.53 14.72 -17.61
N GLY A 432 -0.69 14.84 -17.13
CA GLY A 432 -1.02 15.54 -15.89
C GLY A 432 -1.23 17.05 -16.02
N LEU A 433 -1.40 17.67 -14.87
CA LEU A 433 -1.76 19.08 -14.71
C LEU A 433 -0.52 19.95 -14.49
N SER A 434 -0.49 21.16 -15.01
CA SER A 434 0.59 22.09 -14.72
C SER A 434 0.51 22.58 -13.26
N VAL A 435 1.68 22.91 -12.67
CA VAL A 435 1.75 23.50 -11.32
C VAL A 435 0.94 24.79 -11.25
N ARG A 436 0.96 25.60 -12.33
CA ARG A 436 0.19 26.85 -12.42
C ARG A 436 -1.32 26.59 -12.35
N ASP A 437 -1.79 25.55 -13.06
CA ASP A 437 -3.22 25.22 -13.09
C ASP A 437 -3.67 24.61 -11.78
N LEU A 438 -2.83 23.76 -11.15
CA LEU A 438 -3.08 23.25 -9.81
C LEU A 438 -3.23 24.40 -8.80
N LYS A 439 -2.32 25.38 -8.84
CA LYS A 439 -2.37 26.55 -7.96
C LYS A 439 -3.61 27.43 -8.22
N ARG A 440 -4.00 27.59 -9.49
CA ARG A 440 -5.22 28.32 -9.85
C ARG A 440 -6.46 27.62 -9.30
N THR A 441 -6.56 26.31 -9.48
CA THR A 441 -7.67 25.50 -8.95
C THR A 441 -7.69 25.53 -7.41
N ALA A 442 -6.54 25.45 -6.76
CA ALA A 442 -6.44 25.59 -5.31
C ALA A 442 -6.98 26.95 -4.81
N GLY A 443 -6.64 28.05 -5.53
CA GLY A 443 -7.15 29.37 -5.23
C GLY A 443 -8.66 29.53 -5.50
N ALA A 444 -9.18 28.90 -6.56
CA ALA A 444 -10.61 28.92 -6.86
C ALA A 444 -11.44 28.17 -5.80
N LEU A 445 -10.92 27.04 -5.30
CA LEU A 445 -11.57 26.24 -4.27
C LEU A 445 -11.27 26.71 -2.82
N ASP A 446 -10.45 27.75 -2.66
CA ASP A 446 -10.00 28.26 -1.34
C ASP A 446 -9.38 27.15 -0.45
N VAL A 447 -8.55 26.28 -1.06
CA VAL A 447 -7.85 25.18 -0.38
C VAL A 447 -6.35 25.21 -0.67
N THR A 448 -5.58 24.39 0.05
CA THR A 448 -4.16 24.20 -0.23
C THR A 448 -3.92 23.46 -1.53
N GLU A 449 -2.75 23.62 -2.16
CA GLU A 449 -2.38 22.90 -3.40
C GLU A 449 -2.43 21.36 -3.21
N SER A 450 -2.04 20.86 -2.03
CA SER A 450 -2.12 19.42 -1.69
C SER A 450 -3.57 18.94 -1.58
N MET A 451 -4.45 19.76 -1.03
CA MET A 451 -5.86 19.44 -0.92
C MET A 451 -6.57 19.53 -2.29
N ALA A 452 -6.23 20.53 -3.11
CA ALA A 452 -6.70 20.59 -4.49
C ALA A 452 -6.28 19.36 -5.28
N ALA A 453 -5.02 18.89 -5.14
CA ALA A 453 -4.54 17.66 -5.74
C ALA A 453 -5.36 16.43 -5.28
N PHE A 454 -5.71 16.36 -3.98
CA PHE A 454 -6.57 15.31 -3.45
C PHE A 454 -7.95 15.29 -4.12
N TRP A 455 -8.64 16.42 -4.20
CA TRP A 455 -9.98 16.49 -4.80
C TRP A 455 -9.97 16.19 -6.30
N ILE A 456 -8.95 16.66 -7.02
CA ILE A 456 -8.75 16.39 -8.46
C ILE A 456 -8.52 14.87 -8.68
N GLU A 457 -7.62 14.26 -7.94
CA GLU A 457 -7.32 12.83 -8.04
C GLU A 457 -8.52 11.96 -7.62
N LEU A 458 -9.27 12.39 -6.61
CA LEU A 458 -10.48 11.70 -6.16
C LEU A 458 -11.58 11.75 -7.23
N ALA A 459 -11.81 12.91 -7.85
CA ALA A 459 -12.77 13.06 -8.95
C ALA A 459 -12.38 12.19 -10.15
N TYR A 460 -11.08 12.11 -10.47
CA TYR A 460 -10.54 11.23 -11.49
C TYR A 460 -10.72 9.74 -11.14
N ALA A 461 -10.37 9.33 -9.90
CA ALA A 461 -10.55 7.95 -9.44
C ALA A 461 -12.03 7.53 -9.41
N ALA A 462 -12.96 8.46 -9.14
CA ALA A 462 -14.40 8.21 -9.19
C ALA A 462 -14.97 8.18 -10.62
N GLY A 463 -14.15 8.45 -11.65
CA GLY A 463 -14.53 8.49 -13.05
C GLY A 463 -15.39 9.72 -13.43
N LEU A 464 -15.37 10.76 -12.59
CA LEU A 464 -16.12 12.01 -12.82
C LEU A 464 -15.35 13.02 -13.67
N LEU A 465 -14.03 12.83 -13.78
CA LEU A 465 -13.07 13.69 -14.47
C LEU A 465 -12.18 12.84 -15.38
N ALA A 466 -11.87 13.31 -16.56
CA ALA A 466 -10.93 12.70 -17.48
C ALA A 466 -10.36 13.71 -18.46
N SER A 467 -9.37 13.30 -19.27
CA SER A 467 -8.97 14.06 -20.46
C SER A 467 -9.92 13.79 -21.62
N ASP A 468 -10.11 14.77 -22.49
CA ASP A 468 -11.02 14.66 -23.65
C ASP A 468 -10.39 13.83 -24.81
N GLY A 469 -9.07 13.74 -24.87
CA GLY A 469 -8.35 13.01 -25.91
C GLY A 469 -8.29 13.73 -27.25
N GLU A 470 -8.57 15.03 -27.30
CA GLU A 470 -8.48 15.88 -28.48
C GLU A 470 -7.03 16.28 -28.80
N ALA A 471 -6.79 16.92 -29.93
CA ALA A 471 -5.44 17.36 -30.34
C ALA A 471 -4.83 18.38 -29.35
N ASP A 472 -5.64 19.30 -28.83
CA ASP A 472 -5.33 20.21 -27.73
C ASP A 472 -5.99 19.71 -26.45
N GLU A 473 -5.51 18.58 -25.94
CA GLU A 473 -6.10 17.79 -24.88
C GLU A 473 -6.33 18.61 -23.60
N ARG A 474 -7.54 18.52 -23.04
CA ARG A 474 -7.94 19.19 -21.81
C ARG A 474 -8.63 18.25 -20.85
N PHE A 475 -8.54 18.56 -19.56
CA PHE A 475 -9.30 17.88 -18.54
C PHE A 475 -10.72 18.48 -18.46
N ALA A 476 -11.73 17.64 -18.43
CA ALA A 476 -13.12 18.06 -18.28
C ALA A 476 -13.95 16.98 -17.55
N PRO A 477 -15.14 17.34 -17.03
CA PRO A 477 -16.06 16.37 -16.46
C PRO A 477 -16.52 15.34 -17.50
N THR A 478 -16.67 14.10 -17.05
CA THR A 478 -17.21 13.00 -17.86
C THR A 478 -18.75 13.00 -17.85
N PRO A 479 -19.44 12.28 -18.74
CA PRO A 479 -20.89 12.06 -18.63
C PRO A 479 -21.34 11.44 -17.31
N ALA A 480 -20.47 10.66 -16.65
CA ALA A 480 -20.74 10.09 -15.33
C ALA A 480 -20.91 11.14 -14.22
N TYR A 481 -20.42 12.36 -14.42
CA TYR A 481 -20.68 13.49 -13.53
C TYR A 481 -22.15 13.88 -13.53
N ASP A 482 -22.81 13.91 -14.68
CA ASP A 482 -24.25 14.24 -14.77
C ASP A 482 -25.12 13.18 -14.09
N GLU A 483 -24.70 11.89 -14.17
CA GLU A 483 -25.36 10.81 -13.45
C GLU A 483 -25.15 10.95 -11.93
N TRP A 484 -23.92 11.26 -11.52
CA TRP A 484 -23.56 11.47 -10.12
C TRP A 484 -24.36 12.63 -9.50
N LEU A 485 -24.55 13.72 -10.24
CA LEU A 485 -25.34 14.87 -9.79
C LEU A 485 -26.83 14.55 -9.55
N ARG A 486 -27.38 13.54 -10.22
CA ARG A 486 -28.78 13.10 -10.04
C ARG A 486 -28.97 12.26 -8.78
N LEU A 487 -27.89 11.71 -8.24
CA LEU A 487 -27.95 10.88 -7.02
C LEU A 487 -28.22 11.75 -5.79
N PRO A 488 -28.89 11.21 -4.75
CA PRO A 488 -28.96 11.82 -3.43
C PRO A 488 -27.56 12.05 -2.84
N ALA A 489 -27.44 13.04 -1.97
CA ALA A 489 -26.15 13.49 -1.42
C ALA A 489 -25.33 12.33 -0.77
N GLU A 490 -25.98 11.47 0.00
CA GLU A 490 -25.37 10.32 0.66
C GLU A 490 -24.86 9.28 -0.34
N GLN A 491 -25.53 9.10 -1.49
CA GLN A 491 -25.07 8.19 -2.54
C GLN A 491 -23.92 8.81 -3.34
N ARG A 492 -23.96 10.14 -3.56
CA ARG A 492 -22.85 10.86 -4.17
C ARG A 492 -21.58 10.72 -3.35
N TRP A 493 -21.72 10.88 -2.02
CA TRP A 493 -20.60 10.69 -1.09
C TRP A 493 -20.09 9.25 -1.12
N ALA A 494 -20.98 8.26 -1.05
CA ALA A 494 -20.59 6.85 -1.05
C ALA A 494 -19.78 6.47 -2.30
N ARG A 495 -20.13 7.03 -3.48
CA ARG A 495 -19.35 6.83 -4.71
C ARG A 495 -17.95 7.39 -4.62
N LEU A 496 -17.75 8.58 -4.04
CA LEU A 496 -16.43 9.14 -3.79
C LEU A 496 -15.64 8.33 -2.76
N ALA A 497 -16.28 7.98 -1.65
CA ALA A 497 -15.64 7.25 -0.55
C ALA A 497 -15.22 5.82 -0.95
N THR A 498 -16.04 5.11 -1.74
CA THR A 498 -15.68 3.80 -2.26
C THR A 498 -14.57 3.88 -3.31
N ALA A 499 -14.57 4.88 -4.18
CA ALA A 499 -13.49 5.13 -5.13
C ALA A 499 -12.17 5.41 -4.40
N TRP A 500 -12.20 6.29 -3.38
CA TRP A 500 -11.05 6.59 -2.54
C TRP A 500 -10.49 5.34 -1.87
N LEU A 501 -11.35 4.48 -1.31
CA LEU A 501 -10.93 3.30 -0.55
C LEU A 501 -10.08 2.32 -1.37
N VAL A 502 -10.31 2.24 -2.68
CA VAL A 502 -9.60 1.32 -3.59
C VAL A 502 -8.60 2.00 -4.51
N ALA A 503 -8.55 3.34 -4.54
CA ALA A 503 -7.65 4.08 -5.42
C ALA A 503 -6.18 3.80 -5.10
N THR A 504 -5.41 3.44 -6.11
CA THR A 504 -3.94 3.31 -6.02
C THR A 504 -3.23 4.63 -6.24
N ARG A 505 -3.89 5.57 -6.91
CA ARG A 505 -3.37 6.93 -7.08
C ARG A 505 -3.25 7.60 -5.72
N THR A 506 -2.10 8.20 -5.48
CA THR A 506 -1.69 8.73 -4.17
C THR A 506 -1.45 10.24 -4.27
N PRO A 507 -2.45 11.07 -3.96
CA PRO A 507 -2.38 12.53 -4.10
C PRO A 507 -1.25 13.19 -3.33
N GLY A 508 -0.90 12.64 -2.17
CA GLY A 508 0.20 13.13 -1.34
C GLY A 508 1.58 13.10 -1.99
N LEU A 509 1.74 12.42 -3.13
CA LEU A 509 2.97 12.43 -3.92
C LEU A 509 3.09 13.66 -4.84
N VAL A 510 2.00 14.36 -5.12
CA VAL A 510 1.99 15.53 -6.01
C VAL A 510 2.90 16.62 -5.47
N GLY A 511 3.71 17.21 -6.35
CA GLY A 511 4.76 18.17 -5.98
C GLY A 511 6.08 17.54 -5.54
N GLY A 512 6.11 16.24 -5.21
CA GLY A 512 7.31 15.45 -4.95
C GLY A 512 8.13 15.23 -6.23
N ARG A 513 9.23 14.47 -6.12
CA ARG A 513 10.11 14.15 -7.25
C ARG A 513 10.18 12.66 -7.50
N ASP A 514 10.21 12.27 -8.77
CA ASP A 514 10.46 10.89 -9.19
C ASP A 514 11.97 10.55 -9.05
N ALA A 515 12.31 9.28 -9.33
CA ALA A 515 13.70 8.81 -9.32
C ALA A 515 14.63 9.53 -10.30
N LYS A 516 14.09 10.25 -11.29
CA LYS A 516 14.81 11.07 -12.29
C LYS A 516 14.84 12.55 -11.91
N GLY A 517 14.33 12.92 -10.73
CA GLY A 517 14.28 14.30 -10.25
C GLY A 517 13.18 15.17 -10.87
N ARG A 518 12.23 14.60 -11.64
CA ARG A 518 11.09 15.33 -12.24
C ARG A 518 9.99 15.48 -11.20
N THR A 519 9.31 16.62 -11.21
CA THR A 519 8.16 16.88 -10.33
C THR A 519 6.97 15.99 -10.75
N LEU A 520 6.36 15.31 -9.78
CA LEU A 520 5.14 14.55 -9.96
C LEU A 520 3.94 15.50 -10.04
N ALA A 521 3.23 15.47 -11.16
CA ALA A 521 2.08 16.32 -11.41
C ALA A 521 0.77 15.61 -11.04
N ALA A 522 -0.24 16.36 -10.57
CA ALA A 522 -1.59 15.84 -10.43
C ALA A 522 -2.12 15.35 -11.79
N LEU A 523 -2.88 14.27 -11.81
CA LEU A 523 -3.35 13.55 -13.00
C LEU A 523 -2.21 13.04 -13.91
N GLY A 524 -0.96 13.18 -13.47
CA GLY A 524 0.22 12.69 -14.19
C GLY A 524 0.45 11.19 -14.02
N PRO A 525 1.41 10.63 -14.77
CA PRO A 525 1.89 9.27 -14.53
C PRO A 525 2.65 9.17 -13.20
N ASP A 526 2.99 7.95 -12.79
CA ASP A 526 3.85 7.65 -11.63
C ASP A 526 3.27 8.01 -10.24
N LEU A 527 1.96 8.27 -10.13
CA LEU A 527 1.28 8.49 -8.84
C LEU A 527 0.71 7.20 -8.23
N ASP A 528 0.66 6.10 -8.98
CA ASP A 528 0.09 4.85 -8.49
C ASP A 528 1.00 4.16 -7.48
N ARG A 529 0.43 3.77 -6.35
CA ARG A 529 1.04 2.96 -5.30
C ARG A 529 0.10 1.83 -4.92
N GLY A 530 0.42 0.62 -5.35
CA GLY A 530 -0.41 -0.57 -5.10
C GLY A 530 -0.65 -0.85 -3.63
N ALA A 531 0.29 -0.47 -2.75
CA ALA A 531 0.15 -0.61 -1.30
C ALA A 531 -0.83 0.40 -0.66
N ALA A 532 -1.16 1.52 -1.32
CA ALA A 532 -1.97 2.58 -0.71
C ALA A 532 -3.38 2.11 -0.27
N PRO A 533 -4.16 1.36 -1.08
CA PRO A 533 -5.47 0.85 -0.66
C PRO A 533 -5.40 -0.10 0.53
N GLU A 534 -4.36 -0.93 0.60
CA GLU A 534 -4.16 -1.84 1.72
C GLU A 534 -3.88 -1.08 3.01
N VAL A 535 -2.95 -0.11 2.97
CA VAL A 535 -2.62 0.73 4.12
C VAL A 535 -3.84 1.51 4.58
N ARG A 536 -4.61 2.10 3.65
CA ARG A 536 -5.83 2.86 3.94
C ARG A 536 -6.87 2.00 4.66
N ARG A 537 -7.16 0.80 4.14
CA ARG A 537 -8.08 -0.15 4.80
C ARG A 537 -7.54 -0.63 6.14
N ARG A 538 -6.24 -0.84 6.27
CA ARG A 538 -5.65 -1.27 7.54
C ARG A 538 -5.75 -0.19 8.62
N VAL A 539 -5.46 1.06 8.28
CA VAL A 539 -5.64 2.21 9.18
C VAL A 539 -7.09 2.30 9.68
N LEU A 540 -8.06 2.28 8.75
CA LEU A 540 -9.47 2.31 9.10
C LEU A 540 -9.90 1.07 9.91
N GLY A 541 -9.37 -0.11 9.58
CA GLY A 541 -9.62 -1.35 10.34
C GLY A 541 -9.10 -1.28 11.77
N LEU A 542 -7.94 -0.67 12.00
CA LEU A 542 -7.43 -0.41 13.35
C LEU A 542 -8.32 0.56 14.11
N LEU A 543 -8.78 1.63 13.48
CA LEU A 543 -9.77 2.54 14.08
C LEU A 543 -11.11 1.83 14.36
N ALA A 544 -11.53 0.90 13.49
CA ALA A 544 -12.74 0.13 13.68
C ALA A 544 -12.67 -0.88 14.83
N SER A 545 -11.47 -1.35 15.19
CA SER A 545 -11.27 -2.23 16.34
C SER A 545 -11.44 -1.52 17.69
N LEU A 546 -11.47 -0.20 17.68
CA LEU A 546 -11.67 0.62 18.88
C LEU A 546 -13.16 0.84 19.16
N PRO A 547 -13.53 1.16 20.40
CA PRO A 547 -14.88 1.59 20.74
C PRO A 547 -15.34 2.79 19.89
N ALA A 548 -16.65 2.89 19.63
CA ALA A 548 -17.19 4.02 18.89
C ALA A 548 -16.91 5.34 19.62
N GLY A 549 -16.35 6.31 18.90
CA GLY A 549 -15.95 7.61 19.46
C GLY A 549 -14.52 7.67 19.99
N ALA A 550 -13.79 6.56 20.04
CA ALA A 550 -12.39 6.55 20.46
C ALA A 550 -11.47 7.12 19.36
N ALA A 551 -10.70 8.14 19.72
CA ALA A 551 -9.65 8.73 18.88
C ALA A 551 -8.28 8.36 19.43
N VAL A 552 -7.35 7.96 18.57
CA VAL A 552 -5.97 7.61 18.93
C VAL A 552 -4.97 8.58 18.29
N PRO A 553 -3.82 8.80 18.94
CA PRO A 553 -2.73 9.55 18.32
C PRO A 553 -2.28 8.87 17.01
N ALA A 554 -1.98 9.67 16.00
CA ALA A 554 -1.46 9.15 14.74
C ALA A 554 -0.18 8.31 14.95
N ASP A 555 0.71 8.74 15.85
CA ASP A 555 1.96 8.03 16.15
C ASP A 555 1.72 6.63 16.73
N ALA A 556 0.67 6.44 17.55
CA ALA A 556 0.32 5.10 18.05
C ALA A 556 -0.14 4.16 16.91
N LEU A 557 -0.92 4.69 15.96
CA LEU A 557 -1.32 3.95 14.75
C LEU A 557 -0.10 3.62 13.88
N LEU A 558 0.80 4.58 13.69
CA LEU A 558 2.02 4.38 12.90
C LEU A 558 2.95 3.34 13.54
N ALA A 559 3.14 3.41 14.86
CA ALA A 559 3.91 2.41 15.61
C ALA A 559 3.30 1.00 15.47
N ARG A 560 1.96 0.90 15.53
CA ARG A 560 1.24 -0.36 15.32
C ARG A 560 1.44 -0.89 13.90
N LEU A 561 1.32 -0.06 12.87
CA LEU A 561 1.55 -0.45 11.48
C LEU A 561 2.99 -0.86 11.21
N ALA A 562 3.98 -0.16 11.80
CA ALA A 562 5.39 -0.49 11.70
C ALA A 562 5.70 -1.83 12.41
N TRP A 563 5.02 -2.14 13.53
CA TRP A 563 5.13 -3.43 14.18
C TRP A 563 4.52 -4.56 13.33
N GLU A 564 3.37 -4.34 12.69
CA GLU A 564 2.71 -5.33 11.83
C GLU A 564 3.50 -5.68 10.58
N ARG A 565 4.21 -4.71 10.01
CA ARG A 565 5.10 -4.90 8.83
C ARG A 565 6.34 -4.03 8.95
N PRO A 566 7.37 -4.50 9.68
CA PRO A 566 8.59 -3.73 9.89
C PRO A 566 9.40 -3.60 8.60
N LEU A 567 10.05 -2.45 8.43
CA LEU A 567 11.04 -2.24 7.38
C LEU A 567 12.28 -3.09 7.64
N ARG A 568 12.86 -3.61 6.57
CA ARG A 568 14.11 -4.37 6.60
C ARG A 568 15.30 -3.47 6.25
N GLY A 569 16.38 -3.59 7.05
CA GLY A 569 17.67 -2.98 6.79
C GLY A 569 18.18 -2.09 7.92
N ALA A 570 19.45 -1.71 7.85
CA ALA A 570 20.14 -0.88 8.84
C ALA A 570 19.52 0.53 8.98
N ALA A 571 18.80 1.01 7.97
CA ALA A 571 18.07 2.28 8.04
C ALA A 571 16.83 2.20 8.95
N GLY A 572 16.36 0.99 9.29
CA GLY A 572 15.16 0.82 10.13
C GLY A 572 15.42 0.84 11.64
N ALA A 573 16.67 0.67 12.08
CA ALA A 573 16.99 0.63 13.50
C ALA A 573 17.23 2.02 14.11
N ASP A 574 17.71 2.98 13.30
CA ASP A 574 18.05 4.34 13.73
C ASP A 574 17.17 5.42 13.06
N ALA A 575 16.31 5.06 12.10
CA ALA A 575 15.37 6.01 11.51
C ALA A 575 14.23 6.29 12.53
N PRO A 576 13.84 7.55 12.71
CA PRO A 576 12.70 7.86 13.57
C PRO A 576 11.46 7.10 13.07
N PRO A 577 10.66 6.54 13.97
CA PRO A 577 9.42 5.85 13.58
C PRO A 577 8.55 6.79 12.75
N GLY A 578 8.20 6.38 11.53
CA GLY A 578 7.32 7.14 10.68
C GLY A 578 7.93 7.76 9.42
N ASP A 579 9.21 7.56 9.16
CA ASP A 579 9.88 8.11 7.94
C ASP A 579 9.82 7.14 6.73
N ASP A 580 9.08 6.06 6.88
CA ASP A 580 8.91 5.04 5.84
C ASP A 580 7.71 5.32 4.92
N PRO A 581 7.70 4.81 3.67
CA PRO A 581 6.62 5.05 2.73
C PRO A 581 5.24 4.60 3.22
N ARG A 582 5.14 3.50 3.98
CA ARG A 582 3.85 3.02 4.50
C ARG A 582 3.30 3.95 5.58
N SER A 583 4.16 4.45 6.45
CA SER A 583 3.80 5.47 7.44
C SER A 583 3.36 6.77 6.79
N GLN A 584 3.98 7.16 5.67
CA GLN A 584 3.53 8.30 4.87
C GLN A 584 2.13 8.06 4.28
N TYR A 585 1.90 6.88 3.68
CA TYR A 585 0.55 6.53 3.17
C TYR A 585 -0.49 6.51 4.28
N ALA A 586 -0.14 6.05 5.48
CA ALA A 586 -1.04 6.05 6.63
C ALA A 586 -1.38 7.47 7.11
N ARG A 587 -0.41 8.40 7.14
CA ARG A 587 -0.66 9.81 7.46
C ARG A 587 -1.59 10.47 6.45
N TRP A 588 -1.33 10.25 5.16
CA TRP A 588 -2.22 10.76 4.10
C TRP A 588 -3.61 10.15 4.21
N ALA A 589 -3.72 8.83 4.44
CA ALA A 589 -5.00 8.17 4.60
C ALA A 589 -5.81 8.73 5.79
N LEU A 590 -5.18 9.06 6.90
CA LEU A 590 -5.83 9.70 8.06
C LEU A 590 -6.34 11.10 7.72
N ALA A 591 -5.51 11.92 7.08
CA ALA A 591 -5.89 13.27 6.67
C ALA A 591 -7.02 13.24 5.61
N GLU A 592 -6.87 12.41 4.59
CA GLU A 592 -7.87 12.22 3.53
C GLU A 592 -9.20 11.69 4.09
N ALA A 593 -9.17 10.77 5.07
CA ALA A 593 -10.35 10.24 5.74
C ALA A 593 -11.13 11.31 6.52
N GLU A 594 -10.42 12.23 7.17
CA GLU A 594 -11.03 13.35 7.89
C GLU A 594 -11.67 14.34 6.92
N GLU A 595 -10.97 14.73 5.86
CA GLU A 595 -11.46 15.65 4.83
C GLU A 595 -12.65 15.08 4.04
N LEU A 596 -12.64 13.76 3.78
CA LEU A 596 -13.75 13.09 3.12
C LEU A 596 -14.94 12.82 4.06
N GLY A 597 -14.76 13.01 5.36
CA GLY A 597 -15.78 12.74 6.36
C GLY A 597 -16.00 11.25 6.63
N VAL A 598 -14.99 10.41 6.45
CA VAL A 598 -14.99 9.01 6.90
C VAL A 598 -14.70 8.93 8.40
N THR A 599 -13.83 9.83 8.88
CA THR A 599 -13.56 10.08 10.28
C THR A 599 -14.07 11.46 10.69
N GLY A 600 -14.27 11.66 11.99
CA GLY A 600 -14.59 12.96 12.53
C GLY A 600 -13.85 13.17 13.87
N ARG A 601 -13.09 14.26 13.97
CA ARG A 601 -12.28 14.58 15.15
C ARG A 601 -11.31 13.46 15.53
N GLY A 602 -10.73 12.78 14.53
CA GLY A 602 -9.77 11.70 14.69
C GLY A 602 -10.37 10.33 15.06
N ALA A 603 -11.70 10.18 15.14
CA ALA A 603 -12.38 8.91 15.39
C ALA A 603 -13.16 8.45 14.16
N LEU A 604 -13.31 7.15 14.00
CA LEU A 604 -14.05 6.56 12.89
C LEU A 604 -15.56 6.72 13.08
N ALA A 605 -16.24 7.39 12.14
CA ALA A 605 -17.68 7.59 12.15
C ALA A 605 -18.46 6.29 11.88
N ALA A 606 -19.74 6.25 12.26
CA ALA A 606 -20.61 5.09 12.06
C ALA A 606 -20.72 4.70 10.58
N HIS A 607 -20.90 5.69 9.68
CA HIS A 607 -20.91 5.46 8.22
C HIS A 607 -19.52 5.09 7.69
N GLY A 608 -18.43 5.58 8.30
CA GLY A 608 -17.06 5.16 7.99
C GLY A 608 -16.81 3.69 8.36
N ARG A 609 -17.35 3.22 9.49
CA ARG A 609 -17.31 1.79 9.87
C ARG A 609 -18.06 0.92 8.87
N ALA A 610 -19.24 1.37 8.42
CA ALA A 610 -20.01 0.64 7.42
C ALA A 610 -19.31 0.57 6.06
N LEU A 611 -18.56 1.62 5.68
CA LEU A 611 -17.83 1.69 4.41
C LEU A 611 -16.75 0.61 4.28
N ILE A 612 -16.06 0.26 5.35
CA ILE A 612 -15.02 -0.78 5.33
C ILE A 612 -15.59 -2.20 5.41
N GLY A 613 -16.90 -2.33 5.62
CA GLY A 613 -17.58 -3.61 5.80
C GLY A 613 -17.43 -4.18 7.21
N PRO A 614 -17.96 -5.38 7.46
CA PRO A 614 -17.84 -6.02 8.77
C PRO A 614 -16.36 -6.31 9.07
N SER A 615 -15.84 -5.65 10.09
CA SER A 615 -14.53 -5.97 10.65
C SER A 615 -14.63 -7.33 11.34
N ALA A 616 -13.61 -8.17 11.21
CA ALA A 616 -13.53 -9.40 12.00
C ALA A 616 -13.73 -9.04 13.49
N PRO A 617 -14.49 -9.84 14.25
CA PRO A 617 -14.72 -9.56 15.67
C PRO A 617 -13.38 -9.46 16.41
N PRO A 618 -13.29 -8.61 17.44
CA PRO A 618 -12.09 -8.53 18.28
C PRO A 618 -11.83 -9.91 18.88
N GLU A 619 -10.58 -10.33 18.84
CA GLU A 619 -10.11 -11.59 19.41
C GLU A 619 -10.54 -11.64 20.90
N PRO A 620 -11.25 -12.70 21.36
CA PRO A 620 -11.55 -12.83 22.77
C PRO A 620 -10.24 -12.92 23.58
N PRO A 621 -10.20 -12.43 24.81
CA PRO A 621 -9.03 -12.56 25.66
C PRO A 621 -8.65 -14.04 25.78
N PRO A 622 -7.36 -14.38 25.89
CA PRO A 622 -6.93 -15.78 25.97
C PRO A 622 -7.57 -16.45 27.20
N THR A 623 -8.42 -17.42 26.95
CA THR A 623 -8.91 -18.35 27.95
C THR A 623 -7.98 -19.54 28.04
N ASP A 624 -7.70 -20.01 29.25
CA ASP A 624 -6.76 -21.10 29.57
C ASP A 624 -7.13 -22.49 29.00
N GLU A 625 -8.08 -22.59 28.10
CA GLU A 625 -8.41 -23.83 27.39
C GLU A 625 -7.59 -23.92 26.11
N ALA A 626 -6.93 -25.07 25.91
CA ALA A 626 -6.02 -25.39 24.83
C ALA A 626 -6.57 -24.91 23.46
N PRO A 627 -5.75 -24.20 22.66
CA PRO A 627 -6.22 -23.61 21.42
C PRO A 627 -6.55 -24.69 20.41
N ALA A 628 -7.83 -24.86 20.11
CA ALA A 628 -8.22 -25.36 18.80
C ALA A 628 -7.61 -24.41 17.76
N GLU A 629 -6.92 -24.95 16.74
CA GLU A 629 -6.28 -24.20 15.66
C GLU A 629 -7.30 -23.31 14.93
N GLN A 630 -7.62 -22.16 15.52
CA GLN A 630 -8.37 -21.11 14.80
C GLN A 630 -7.37 -20.33 13.95
N PRO A 631 -7.59 -20.23 12.64
CA PRO A 631 -6.74 -19.43 11.79
C PRO A 631 -6.80 -17.96 12.24
N ASP A 632 -5.65 -17.37 12.48
CA ASP A 632 -5.48 -15.95 12.82
C ASP A 632 -5.96 -15.07 11.66
N LEU A 633 -7.25 -14.78 11.64
CA LEU A 633 -7.91 -13.97 10.61
C LEU A 633 -7.45 -12.51 10.65
N ALA A 634 -6.91 -12.05 11.79
CA ALA A 634 -6.45 -10.67 11.96
C ALA A 634 -5.15 -10.36 11.21
N ARG A 635 -4.38 -11.39 10.82
CA ARG A 635 -3.07 -11.26 10.15
C ARG A 635 -3.05 -11.72 8.70
N GLN A 636 -4.18 -12.17 8.16
CA GLN A 636 -4.28 -12.48 6.74
C GLN A 636 -4.29 -11.20 5.91
N PRO A 637 -3.70 -11.20 4.68
CA PRO A 637 -3.88 -10.08 3.76
C PRO A 637 -5.38 -9.85 3.61
N VAL A 638 -5.84 -8.63 3.93
CA VAL A 638 -7.24 -8.27 3.74
C VAL A 638 -7.53 -8.42 2.24
N PRO A 639 -8.40 -9.33 1.83
CA PRO A 639 -8.69 -9.50 0.41
C PRO A 639 -9.19 -8.19 -0.16
N THR A 640 -8.82 -7.91 -1.40
CA THR A 640 -9.37 -6.75 -2.11
C THR A 640 -10.86 -6.98 -2.26
N PRO A 641 -11.73 -6.08 -1.75
CA PRO A 641 -13.16 -6.29 -1.82
C PRO A 641 -13.62 -6.34 -3.28
N THR A 642 -14.54 -7.22 -3.57
CA THR A 642 -15.18 -7.31 -4.88
C THR A 642 -16.00 -6.04 -5.17
N PRO A 643 -16.28 -5.71 -6.43
CA PRO A 643 -17.15 -4.58 -6.77
C PRO A 643 -18.54 -4.67 -6.11
N ALA A 644 -19.07 -5.90 -5.92
CA ALA A 644 -20.35 -6.12 -5.25
C ALA A 644 -20.28 -5.80 -3.74
N GLU A 645 -19.21 -6.21 -3.06
CA GLU A 645 -18.97 -5.90 -1.65
C GLU A 645 -18.78 -4.40 -1.44
N LEU A 646 -18.02 -3.72 -2.33
CA LEU A 646 -17.85 -2.28 -2.29
C LEU A 646 -19.18 -1.53 -2.49
N ALA A 647 -20.01 -1.99 -3.41
CA ALA A 647 -21.34 -1.41 -3.62
C ALA A 647 -22.24 -1.61 -2.39
N ALA A 648 -22.22 -2.80 -1.77
CA ALA A 648 -23.00 -3.11 -0.59
C ALA A 648 -22.57 -2.28 0.63
N SER A 649 -21.26 -2.18 0.89
CA SER A 649 -20.70 -1.39 1.99
C SER A 649 -20.94 0.11 1.78
N GLY A 650 -20.77 0.62 0.54
CA GLY A 650 -21.10 1.99 0.18
C GLY A 650 -22.58 2.32 0.40
N ALA A 651 -23.49 1.44 0.01
CA ALA A 651 -24.93 1.60 0.26
C ALA A 651 -25.28 1.56 1.75
N ALA A 652 -24.59 0.73 2.54
CA ALA A 652 -24.76 0.70 4.00
C ALA A 652 -24.28 2.00 4.64
N ALA A 653 -23.13 2.51 4.22
CA ALA A 653 -22.57 3.77 4.68
C ALA A 653 -23.50 4.96 4.33
N ALA A 654 -24.01 5.00 3.09
CA ALA A 654 -24.96 6.03 2.66
C ALA A 654 -26.22 6.08 3.54
N ARG A 655 -26.81 4.93 3.88
CA ARG A 655 -27.98 4.86 4.76
C ARG A 655 -27.73 5.44 6.15
N LEU A 656 -26.52 5.29 6.70
CA LEU A 656 -26.17 5.86 8.01
C LEU A 656 -25.84 7.35 7.93
N LEU A 657 -25.31 7.81 6.81
CA LEU A 657 -24.98 9.22 6.57
C LEU A 657 -26.24 10.06 6.27
N ALA A 658 -27.22 9.52 5.54
CA ALA A 658 -28.40 10.24 5.05
C ALA A 658 -29.12 11.09 6.12
N PRO A 659 -29.44 10.58 7.33
CA PRO A 659 -30.12 11.37 8.35
C PRO A 659 -29.26 12.49 8.96
N LEU A 660 -27.93 12.49 8.74
CA LEU A 660 -26.99 13.45 9.29
C LEU A 660 -26.70 14.62 8.34
N LEU A 661 -27.02 14.45 7.06
CA LEU A 661 -26.86 15.50 6.06
C LEU A 661 -27.99 16.51 6.12
N PRO A 662 -27.72 17.79 5.82
CA PRO A 662 -28.77 18.81 5.77
C PRO A 662 -29.78 18.48 4.66
N GLN A 663 -31.05 18.61 4.98
CA GLN A 663 -32.12 18.38 4.03
C GLN A 663 -32.15 19.50 2.96
N PRO A 664 -32.27 19.18 1.68
CA PRO A 664 -32.42 20.18 0.63
C PRO A 664 -33.68 21.03 0.82
N LEU A 665 -33.55 22.34 0.62
CA LEU A 665 -34.62 23.31 0.74
C LEU A 665 -35.29 23.53 -0.62
N ASP A 666 -36.59 23.65 -0.60
CA ASP A 666 -37.46 23.96 -1.76
C ASP A 666 -37.64 25.48 -2.00
N HIS A 667 -36.95 26.33 -1.18
CA HIS A 667 -37.20 27.78 -1.19
C HIS A 667 -35.94 28.60 -0.88
N VAL A 668 -36.01 29.87 -1.24
CA VAL A 668 -35.05 30.93 -0.92
C VAL A 668 -35.77 32.10 -0.24
N LEU A 669 -35.00 33.03 0.33
CA LEU A 669 -35.48 34.30 0.88
C LEU A 669 -35.04 35.44 -0.07
N LEU A 670 -35.96 36.06 -0.75
CA LEU A 670 -35.67 37.24 -1.61
C LEU A 670 -35.56 38.49 -0.78
N GLN A 671 -34.61 39.36 -1.09
CA GLN A 671 -34.35 40.64 -0.42
C GLN A 671 -34.48 41.82 -1.41
N ALA A 672 -34.77 43.01 -0.85
CA ALA A 672 -35.01 44.19 -1.66
C ALA A 672 -33.74 44.73 -2.41
N ASP A 673 -32.58 44.33 -1.99
CA ASP A 673 -31.31 44.72 -2.58
C ASP A 673 -30.88 43.85 -3.77
N LEU A 674 -31.81 43.12 -4.38
CA LEU A 674 -31.57 42.22 -5.48
C LEU A 674 -30.74 41.00 -5.12
N THR A 675 -30.91 40.49 -3.90
CA THR A 675 -30.29 39.24 -3.47
C THR A 675 -31.33 38.16 -3.09
N ALA A 676 -30.91 36.89 -3.19
CA ALA A 676 -31.64 35.77 -2.65
C ALA A 676 -30.73 35.03 -1.67
N VAL A 677 -31.23 34.76 -0.49
CA VAL A 677 -30.51 33.97 0.53
C VAL A 677 -31.08 32.56 0.58
N ALA A 678 -30.22 31.58 0.35
CA ALA A 678 -30.52 30.18 0.60
C ALA A 678 -29.93 29.80 1.96
N PRO A 679 -30.76 29.56 3.00
CA PRO A 679 -30.28 29.28 4.36
C PRO A 679 -29.76 27.84 4.54
N GLY A 680 -29.67 27.08 3.46
CA GLY A 680 -29.15 25.72 3.39
C GLY A 680 -29.02 25.23 1.95
N PRO A 681 -28.67 23.96 1.74
CA PRO A 681 -28.64 23.39 0.39
C PRO A 681 -30.01 23.45 -0.26
N LEU A 682 -30.04 23.83 -1.53
CA LEU A 682 -31.26 23.89 -2.31
C LEU A 682 -31.53 22.55 -3.01
N GLU A 683 -32.81 22.23 -3.23
CA GLU A 683 -33.18 21.16 -4.17
C GLU A 683 -32.54 21.41 -5.52
N ARG A 684 -32.08 20.36 -6.19
CA ARG A 684 -31.28 20.45 -7.41
C ARG A 684 -31.91 21.30 -8.48
N HIS A 685 -33.19 21.04 -8.76
CA HIS A 685 -33.94 21.83 -9.81
C HIS A 685 -34.02 23.32 -9.49
N LEU A 686 -34.13 23.67 -8.18
CA LEU A 686 -34.15 25.05 -7.73
C LEU A 686 -32.75 25.68 -7.85
N ALA A 687 -31.72 24.95 -7.44
CA ALA A 687 -30.32 25.40 -7.55
C ALA A 687 -29.92 25.66 -9.01
N ASP A 688 -30.29 24.75 -9.92
CA ASP A 688 -29.95 24.84 -11.36
C ASP A 688 -30.61 26.09 -12.01
N VAL A 689 -31.90 26.32 -11.72
CA VAL A 689 -32.57 27.50 -12.24
C VAL A 689 -32.03 28.78 -11.62
N LEU A 690 -31.80 28.80 -10.33
CA LEU A 690 -31.31 29.98 -9.62
C LEU A 690 -29.84 30.29 -10.01
N GLY A 691 -29.02 29.30 -10.26
CA GLY A 691 -27.64 29.47 -10.75
C GLY A 691 -27.56 30.11 -12.15
N VAL A 692 -28.57 29.89 -12.96
CA VAL A 692 -28.70 30.59 -14.26
C VAL A 692 -29.24 32.01 -14.06
N LEU A 693 -30.22 32.20 -13.15
CA LEU A 693 -30.95 33.45 -12.96
C LEU A 693 -30.21 34.49 -12.10
N ALA A 694 -29.29 34.04 -11.22
CA ALA A 694 -28.52 34.88 -10.31
C ALA A 694 -27.06 34.41 -10.21
N ASP A 695 -26.16 35.31 -9.86
CA ASP A 695 -24.76 34.99 -9.62
C ASP A 695 -24.52 34.73 -8.12
N VAL A 696 -23.67 33.76 -7.79
CA VAL A 696 -23.32 33.49 -6.39
C VAL A 696 -22.39 34.61 -5.89
N GLU A 697 -22.86 35.38 -4.91
CA GLU A 697 -22.10 36.47 -4.30
C GLU A 697 -21.26 36.02 -3.12
N SER A 698 -21.80 35.12 -2.28
CA SER A 698 -21.06 34.54 -1.14
C SER A 698 -21.55 33.15 -0.81
N LYS A 699 -20.62 32.32 -0.33
CA LYS A 699 -20.88 30.98 0.19
C LYS A 699 -20.46 30.92 1.65
N GLY A 700 -21.28 30.34 2.51
CA GLY A 700 -20.98 30.16 3.92
C GLY A 700 -22.08 29.34 4.59
N GLY A 701 -22.49 29.71 5.80
CA GLY A 701 -23.64 29.09 6.47
C GLY A 701 -24.97 29.28 5.73
N ALA A 702 -25.03 30.25 4.82
CA ALA A 702 -26.07 30.46 3.82
C ALA A 702 -25.40 30.87 2.51
N THR A 703 -25.99 30.51 1.35
CA THR A 703 -25.54 30.96 0.05
C THR A 703 -26.33 32.19 -0.34
N VAL A 704 -25.64 33.27 -0.71
CA VAL A 704 -26.25 34.50 -1.23
C VAL A 704 -26.09 34.56 -2.73
N TYR A 705 -27.18 34.74 -3.40
CA TYR A 705 -27.27 34.93 -4.84
C TYR A 705 -27.64 36.38 -5.16
N ARG A 706 -27.00 37.00 -6.16
CA ARG A 706 -27.26 38.35 -6.61
C ARG A 706 -27.88 38.35 -8.01
N PHE A 707 -29.03 39.02 -8.16
CA PHE A 707 -29.65 39.23 -9.45
C PHE A 707 -29.05 40.45 -10.14
N THR A 708 -28.56 40.25 -11.34
CA THR A 708 -27.97 41.28 -12.18
C THR A 708 -28.68 41.33 -13.54
N PRO A 709 -28.62 42.43 -14.28
CA PRO A 709 -29.15 42.48 -15.66
C PRO A 709 -28.55 41.36 -16.53
N THR A 710 -27.29 41.02 -16.29
CA THR A 710 -26.59 39.95 -17.04
C THR A 710 -27.10 38.57 -16.68
N SER A 711 -27.32 38.28 -15.39
CA SER A 711 -27.83 36.96 -14.96
C SER A 711 -29.30 36.77 -15.37
N VAL A 712 -30.13 37.80 -15.31
CA VAL A 712 -31.51 37.74 -15.82
C VAL A 712 -31.53 37.50 -17.33
N ARG A 713 -30.69 38.21 -18.10
CA ARG A 713 -30.56 37.96 -19.53
C ARG A 713 -30.15 36.54 -19.85
N ARG A 714 -29.15 36.00 -19.11
CA ARG A 714 -28.72 34.60 -19.24
C ARG A 714 -29.89 33.64 -19.06
N ALA A 715 -30.78 33.89 -18.08
CA ALA A 715 -32.00 33.11 -17.90
C ALA A 715 -32.96 33.20 -19.06
N LEU A 716 -33.13 34.36 -19.66
CA LEU A 716 -33.95 34.55 -20.87
C LEU A 716 -33.32 33.88 -22.10
N ASP A 717 -31.97 33.89 -22.21
CA ASP A 717 -31.24 33.23 -23.30
C ASP A 717 -31.42 31.69 -23.26
N THR A 718 -31.78 31.10 -22.11
CA THR A 718 -32.15 29.67 -21.99
C THR A 718 -33.60 29.37 -22.45
N GLY A 719 -34.29 30.33 -23.01
CA GLY A 719 -35.66 30.19 -23.53
C GLY A 719 -36.76 30.38 -22.49
N ARG A 720 -36.44 30.88 -21.28
CA ARG A 720 -37.44 31.22 -20.26
C ARG A 720 -38.04 32.57 -20.58
N THR A 721 -39.34 32.75 -20.31
CA THR A 721 -40.02 34.05 -20.42
C THR A 721 -39.97 34.79 -19.07
N ALA A 722 -40.22 36.11 -19.10
CA ALA A 722 -40.35 36.88 -17.85
C ALA A 722 -41.46 36.30 -16.94
N ALA A 723 -42.59 35.86 -17.54
CA ALA A 723 -43.65 35.20 -16.80
C ALA A 723 -43.19 33.91 -16.09
N ASP A 724 -42.35 33.11 -16.76
CA ASP A 724 -41.77 31.90 -16.14
C ASP A 724 -40.86 32.23 -14.96
N LEU A 725 -40.04 33.29 -15.09
CA LEU A 725 -39.15 33.77 -14.03
C LEU A 725 -39.95 34.31 -12.84
N HIS A 726 -40.98 35.09 -13.08
CA HIS A 726 -41.88 35.55 -12.01
C HIS A 726 -42.59 34.41 -11.31
N ALA A 727 -43.14 33.46 -12.07
CA ALA A 727 -43.82 32.29 -11.52
C ALA A 727 -42.85 31.40 -10.69
N PHE A 728 -41.64 31.24 -11.19
CA PHE A 728 -40.59 30.51 -10.47
C PHE A 728 -40.22 31.18 -9.13
N LEU A 729 -39.97 32.49 -9.14
CA LEU A 729 -39.62 33.23 -7.93
C LEU A 729 -40.80 33.26 -6.93
N ALA A 730 -42.02 33.44 -7.40
CA ALA A 730 -43.23 33.42 -6.56
C ALA A 730 -43.45 32.05 -5.92
N LYS A 731 -43.16 30.97 -6.65
CA LYS A 731 -43.32 29.59 -6.16
C LYS A 731 -42.27 29.21 -5.10
N HIS A 732 -41.02 29.64 -5.33
CA HIS A 732 -39.87 29.16 -4.53
C HIS A 732 -39.33 30.21 -3.56
N SER A 733 -40.01 31.35 -3.34
CA SER A 733 -39.64 32.31 -2.34
C SER A 733 -40.59 32.28 -1.13
N ARG A 734 -40.01 32.29 0.07
CA ARG A 734 -40.77 32.47 1.31
C ARG A 734 -41.11 33.94 1.63
N THR A 735 -40.38 34.84 0.99
CA THR A 735 -40.66 36.30 1.06
C THR A 735 -41.36 36.76 -0.21
N PRO A 736 -42.19 37.81 -0.16
CA PRO A 736 -42.79 38.39 -1.39
C PRO A 736 -41.69 38.80 -2.37
N VAL A 737 -41.94 38.63 -3.68
CA VAL A 737 -40.99 39.05 -4.73
C VAL A 737 -40.82 40.57 -4.62
N PRO A 738 -39.60 41.08 -4.34
CA PRO A 738 -39.37 42.51 -4.21
C PRO A 738 -39.64 43.25 -5.51
N GLN A 739 -40.28 44.44 -5.41
CA GLN A 739 -40.62 45.25 -6.60
C GLN A 739 -39.37 45.63 -7.46
N PRO A 740 -38.18 45.94 -6.89
CA PRO A 740 -37.01 46.21 -7.69
C PRO A 740 -36.57 44.98 -8.54
N LEU A 741 -36.70 43.74 -8.02
CA LEU A 741 -36.41 42.52 -8.76
C LEU A 741 -37.41 42.30 -9.89
N ALA A 742 -38.69 42.50 -9.62
CA ALA A 742 -39.72 42.41 -10.67
C ALA A 742 -39.46 43.42 -11.82
N TYR A 743 -39.14 44.66 -11.48
CA TYR A 743 -38.79 45.67 -12.50
C TYR A 743 -37.53 45.31 -13.27
N LEU A 744 -36.51 44.76 -12.61
CA LEU A 744 -35.29 44.32 -13.28
C LEU A 744 -35.58 43.24 -14.32
N ILE A 745 -36.40 42.22 -13.97
CA ILE A 745 -36.79 41.14 -14.89
C ILE A 745 -37.55 41.71 -16.08
N ASP A 746 -38.56 42.56 -15.86
CA ASP A 746 -39.39 43.14 -16.90
C ASP A 746 -38.62 44.10 -17.83
N ASP A 747 -37.69 44.88 -17.27
CA ASP A 747 -36.84 45.78 -18.05
C ASP A 747 -35.87 45.01 -18.97
N VAL A 748 -35.18 43.99 -18.42
CA VAL A 748 -34.30 43.14 -19.23
C VAL A 748 -35.08 42.37 -20.28
N ALA A 749 -36.25 41.82 -19.95
CA ALA A 749 -37.08 41.07 -20.86
C ALA A 749 -37.64 41.96 -22.02
N ARG A 750 -37.97 43.21 -21.72
CA ARG A 750 -38.44 44.17 -22.73
C ARG A 750 -37.34 44.45 -23.79
N ARG A 751 -36.06 44.45 -23.35
CA ARG A 751 -34.92 44.70 -24.25
C ARG A 751 -34.44 43.43 -24.92
N HIS A 752 -34.75 42.26 -24.34
CA HIS A 752 -34.29 40.96 -24.83
C HIS A 752 -34.99 40.63 -26.17
N GLY A 753 -34.17 40.25 -27.14
CA GLY A 753 -34.64 39.81 -28.44
C GLY A 753 -35.02 40.95 -29.41
N GLN A 754 -34.85 42.24 -28.97
CA GLN A 754 -35.04 43.38 -29.92
C GLN A 754 -33.97 43.39 -31.03
N LEU A 755 -32.75 42.86 -30.68
CA LEU A 755 -31.70 42.61 -31.66
C LEU A 755 -31.56 41.12 -31.90
N ARG A 756 -31.57 40.70 -33.15
CA ARG A 756 -31.41 39.28 -33.54
C ARG A 756 -30.21 39.15 -34.46
N VAL A 757 -29.32 38.22 -34.15
CA VAL A 757 -28.10 37.90 -34.91
C VAL A 757 -28.26 36.52 -35.51
N GLY A 758 -28.20 36.40 -36.82
CA GLY A 758 -28.29 35.11 -37.51
C GLY A 758 -27.13 34.92 -38.49
N ALA A 759 -26.90 33.70 -38.88
CA ALA A 759 -25.77 33.33 -39.71
C ALA A 759 -26.11 33.48 -41.20
N ALA A 760 -25.45 34.46 -41.83
CA ALA A 760 -25.41 34.50 -43.25
C ALA A 760 -24.06 34.79 -43.88
N SER A 761 -23.10 35.16 -43.47
CA SER A 761 -22.06 35.62 -42.71
C SER A 761 -22.62 35.96 -41.34
N ALA A 762 -23.04 37.03 -40.95
CA ALA A 762 -23.90 37.33 -39.83
C ALA A 762 -24.76 38.53 -40.12
N TYR A 763 -25.93 38.61 -39.51
CA TYR A 763 -26.78 39.80 -39.62
C TYR A 763 -27.36 40.19 -38.26
N VAL A 764 -27.70 41.45 -38.11
CA VAL A 764 -28.46 41.97 -36.97
C VAL A 764 -29.78 42.49 -37.50
N ARG A 765 -30.91 41.97 -37.00
CA ARG A 765 -32.26 42.44 -37.32
C ARG A 765 -32.87 43.09 -36.08
N CYS A 766 -33.43 44.28 -36.26
CA CYS A 766 -34.16 44.99 -35.23
C CYS A 766 -35.29 45.79 -35.86
N ASP A 767 -36.46 45.77 -35.25
CA ASP A 767 -37.63 46.54 -35.72
C ASP A 767 -37.50 48.03 -35.38
N ASP A 768 -36.56 48.39 -34.46
CA ASP A 768 -36.21 49.78 -34.13
C ASP A 768 -34.97 50.21 -34.95
N ASP A 769 -35.20 51.06 -35.95
CA ASP A 769 -34.17 51.59 -36.84
C ASP A 769 -33.24 52.60 -36.16
N ALA A 770 -33.70 53.26 -35.10
CA ALA A 770 -32.89 54.17 -34.30
C ALA A 770 -31.83 53.39 -33.50
N LEU A 771 -32.15 52.23 -32.95
CA LEU A 771 -31.22 51.35 -32.26
C LEU A 771 -30.12 50.83 -33.19
N LEU A 772 -30.47 50.46 -34.42
CA LEU A 772 -29.51 50.06 -35.44
C LEU A 772 -28.60 51.19 -35.88
N ALA A 773 -29.12 52.43 -35.93
CA ALA A 773 -28.32 53.62 -36.22
C ALA A 773 -27.32 53.93 -35.09
N GLU A 774 -27.73 53.73 -33.82
CA GLU A 774 -26.88 53.92 -32.68
C GLU A 774 -25.73 52.87 -32.70
N ILE A 775 -25.99 51.58 -32.97
CA ILE A 775 -24.97 50.56 -33.12
C ILE A 775 -23.96 50.88 -34.20
N LEU A 776 -24.40 51.43 -35.36
CA LEU A 776 -23.51 51.84 -36.44
C LEU A 776 -22.63 53.05 -36.07
N ALA A 777 -23.15 53.99 -35.27
CA ALA A 777 -22.43 55.14 -34.79
C ALA A 777 -21.43 54.84 -33.64
N ASP A 778 -21.57 53.76 -32.94
CA ASP A 778 -20.69 53.39 -31.83
C ASP A 778 -19.31 52.99 -32.36
N ARG A 779 -18.25 53.61 -31.87
CA ARG A 779 -16.84 53.31 -32.24
C ARG A 779 -16.47 51.85 -31.92
N ARG A 780 -17.10 51.25 -30.93
CA ARG A 780 -16.86 49.86 -30.53
C ARG A 780 -17.33 48.86 -31.57
N SER A 781 -18.24 49.22 -32.45
CA SER A 781 -18.75 48.38 -33.56
C SER A 781 -17.82 48.32 -34.76
N SER A 782 -16.78 49.18 -34.83
CA SER A 782 -15.91 49.36 -36.03
C SER A 782 -15.22 48.04 -36.44
N GLY A 783 -14.85 47.17 -35.46
CA GLY A 783 -14.24 45.85 -35.70
C GLY A 783 -15.19 44.83 -36.31
N LEU A 784 -16.49 44.98 -36.21
CA LEU A 784 -17.51 44.09 -36.72
C LEU A 784 -17.85 44.31 -38.22
N ARG A 785 -17.34 45.36 -38.84
CA ARG A 785 -17.58 45.72 -40.24
C ARG A 785 -19.09 45.67 -40.60
N LEU A 786 -19.89 46.36 -39.78
CA LEU A 786 -21.34 46.42 -39.96
C LEU A 786 -21.70 47.27 -41.19
N ARG A 787 -22.68 46.79 -41.99
CA ARG A 787 -23.24 47.45 -43.12
C ARG A 787 -24.76 47.35 -43.06
N ARG A 788 -25.48 48.51 -43.16
CA ARG A 788 -26.94 48.49 -43.23
C ARG A 788 -27.38 47.87 -44.54
N LEU A 789 -28.23 46.87 -44.53
CA LEU A 789 -28.82 46.22 -45.68
C LEU A 789 -30.26 46.69 -45.89
N ALA A 790 -31.01 46.92 -44.83
CA ALA A 790 -32.38 47.43 -44.82
C ALA A 790 -32.54 48.32 -43.56
N PRO A 791 -33.65 49.11 -43.48
CA PRO A 791 -33.92 49.90 -42.27
C PRO A 791 -33.84 49.08 -40.99
N THR A 792 -34.22 47.81 -41.02
CA THR A 792 -34.31 46.89 -39.90
C THR A 792 -33.19 45.86 -39.88
N VAL A 793 -32.19 45.90 -40.82
CA VAL A 793 -31.15 44.84 -40.91
C VAL A 793 -29.76 45.40 -41.15
N LEU A 794 -28.81 44.96 -40.30
CA LEU A 794 -27.39 45.19 -40.54
C LEU A 794 -26.72 43.84 -40.86
N ALA A 795 -25.84 43.80 -41.87
CA ALA A 795 -24.95 42.65 -42.10
C ALA A 795 -23.61 42.88 -41.45
N ALA A 796 -23.02 41.81 -40.88
CA ALA A 796 -21.70 41.78 -40.29
C ALA A 796 -20.78 40.78 -41.01
N GLN A 797 -19.50 41.13 -41.13
CA GLN A 797 -18.44 40.18 -41.58
C GLN A 797 -17.72 39.52 -40.44
N ALA A 798 -18.37 39.34 -39.30
CA ALA A 798 -17.87 38.64 -38.12
C ALA A 798 -18.62 37.33 -37.95
N ASP A 799 -17.99 36.39 -37.27
CA ASP A 799 -18.67 35.18 -36.83
C ASP A 799 -19.88 35.52 -35.94
N PRO A 800 -21.03 34.80 -36.05
CA PRO A 800 -22.23 35.06 -35.26
C PRO A 800 -21.99 35.12 -33.76
N ALA A 801 -21.16 34.21 -33.22
CA ALA A 801 -20.85 34.18 -31.78
C ALA A 801 -20.03 35.41 -31.36
N ALA A 802 -19.04 35.80 -32.14
CA ALA A 802 -18.24 37.01 -31.91
C ALA A 802 -19.09 38.29 -32.03
N LEU A 803 -20.05 38.32 -32.96
CA LEU A 803 -20.99 39.44 -33.12
C LEU A 803 -21.91 39.57 -31.90
N LEU A 804 -22.49 38.46 -31.43
CA LEU A 804 -23.32 38.41 -30.22
C LEU A 804 -22.59 38.93 -29.01
N GLU A 805 -21.39 38.43 -28.79
CA GLU A 805 -20.55 38.82 -27.64
C GLU A 805 -20.19 40.30 -27.66
N ARG A 806 -19.80 40.82 -28.83
CA ARG A 806 -19.44 42.22 -28.97
C ARG A 806 -20.62 43.16 -28.78
N LEU A 807 -21.80 42.78 -29.25
CA LEU A 807 -23.03 43.54 -29.00
C LEU A 807 -23.40 43.55 -27.52
N ARG A 808 -23.16 42.46 -26.81
CA ARG A 808 -23.35 42.36 -25.35
C ARG A 808 -22.37 43.24 -24.59
N GLU A 809 -21.08 43.25 -24.96
CA GLU A 809 -20.08 44.16 -24.42
C GLU A 809 -20.43 45.63 -24.60
N MET A 810 -21.13 45.95 -25.68
CA MET A 810 -21.64 47.32 -25.98
C MET A 810 -22.86 47.69 -25.16
N GLY A 811 -23.47 46.74 -24.42
CA GLY A 811 -24.63 46.95 -23.54
C GLY A 811 -25.97 46.60 -24.16
N TYR A 812 -25.97 46.01 -25.36
CA TYR A 812 -27.19 45.53 -25.98
C TYR A 812 -27.54 44.11 -25.53
N ALA A 813 -28.79 43.67 -25.75
CA ALA A 813 -29.27 42.33 -25.41
C ALA A 813 -29.71 41.55 -26.67
N PRO A 814 -28.78 41.17 -27.57
CA PRO A 814 -29.11 40.44 -28.77
C PRO A 814 -29.50 39.00 -28.45
N ALA A 815 -30.46 38.45 -29.14
CA ALA A 815 -30.78 37.02 -29.20
C ALA A 815 -30.25 36.42 -30.50
N ALA A 816 -29.76 35.17 -30.45
CA ALA A 816 -29.41 34.42 -31.65
C ALA A 816 -30.68 33.99 -32.38
N GLU A 817 -30.66 34.02 -33.74
CA GLU A 817 -31.79 33.64 -34.62
C GLU A 817 -31.35 32.47 -35.52
N SER A 818 -32.19 31.42 -35.62
CA SER A 818 -32.00 30.33 -36.57
C SER A 818 -32.23 30.77 -38.03
N ALA A 819 -31.90 29.92 -39.00
CA ALA A 819 -32.15 30.17 -40.42
C ALA A 819 -33.65 30.33 -40.75
N GLU A 820 -34.52 29.75 -39.91
CA GLU A 820 -35.98 29.78 -40.00
C GLU A 820 -36.59 31.04 -39.34
N GLY A 821 -35.77 31.82 -38.60
CA GLY A 821 -36.18 33.05 -37.95
C GLY A 821 -36.62 32.89 -36.49
N ASP A 822 -36.47 31.71 -35.93
CA ASP A 822 -36.71 31.44 -34.49
C ASP A 822 -35.52 31.84 -33.63
N VAL A 823 -35.78 32.23 -32.37
CA VAL A 823 -34.72 32.52 -31.42
C VAL A 823 -34.01 31.24 -31.05
N LEU A 824 -32.71 31.17 -31.37
CA LEU A 824 -31.85 30.07 -30.93
C LEU A 824 -31.66 30.13 -29.41
N VAL A 825 -32.16 29.11 -28.72
CA VAL A 825 -31.91 28.90 -27.31
C VAL A 825 -30.48 28.39 -27.15
N THR A 826 -29.56 29.26 -26.79
CA THR A 826 -28.23 28.86 -26.42
C THR A 826 -28.28 28.26 -25.00
N ARG A 827 -28.32 26.92 -24.92
CA ARG A 827 -27.94 26.25 -23.66
C ARG A 827 -26.47 26.56 -23.45
N ALA A 828 -26.11 26.94 -22.22
CA ALA A 828 -24.71 26.93 -21.81
C ALA A 828 -24.18 25.54 -22.08
N ASP A 829 -23.34 25.36 -23.09
CA ASP A 829 -22.72 24.07 -23.41
C ASP A 829 -21.76 23.70 -22.30
N ALA A 830 -22.25 22.87 -21.38
CA ALA A 830 -21.42 22.21 -20.42
C ALA A 830 -20.55 21.20 -21.19
N TYR A 831 -19.26 21.48 -21.30
CA TYR A 831 -18.33 20.62 -22.01
C TYR A 831 -18.17 19.29 -21.24
N ARG A 832 -18.25 18.20 -21.96
CA ARG A 832 -18.05 16.83 -21.41
C ARG A 832 -17.06 16.07 -22.28
N THR A 833 -16.21 15.27 -21.63
CA THR A 833 -15.36 14.32 -22.34
C THR A 833 -16.21 13.23 -23.01
N PRO A 834 -15.69 12.49 -23.99
CA PRO A 834 -16.27 11.19 -24.36
C PRO A 834 -16.41 10.29 -23.12
N PRO A 835 -17.33 9.31 -23.12
CA PRO A 835 -17.46 8.37 -22.02
C PRO A 835 -16.11 7.71 -21.70
N ARG A 836 -15.68 7.80 -20.46
CA ARG A 836 -14.42 7.22 -19.97
C ARG A 836 -14.71 6.32 -18.76
N THR A 837 -14.02 5.19 -18.69
CA THR A 837 -13.99 4.36 -17.47
C THR A 837 -13.05 4.98 -16.44
N ALA A 838 -13.40 4.84 -15.17
CA ALA A 838 -12.49 5.20 -14.09
C ALA A 838 -11.16 4.45 -14.22
N PRO A 839 -10.03 5.04 -13.79
CA PRO A 839 -8.74 4.36 -13.82
C PRO A 839 -8.80 3.07 -13.00
N ALA A 840 -8.32 1.96 -13.58
CA ALA A 840 -8.24 0.69 -12.87
C ALA A 840 -7.14 0.77 -11.80
N PRO A 841 -7.39 0.30 -10.56
CA PRO A 841 -6.36 0.22 -9.54
C PRO A 841 -5.20 -0.68 -9.99
N VAL A 842 -3.97 -0.25 -9.72
CA VAL A 842 -2.75 -1.01 -10.02
C VAL A 842 -2.44 -1.95 -8.86
N PRO A 843 -2.55 -3.27 -9.00
CA PRO A 843 -2.34 -4.19 -7.88
C PRO A 843 -0.88 -4.21 -7.43
N ASP A 844 -0.67 -4.37 -6.13
CA ASP A 844 0.66 -4.58 -5.54
C ASP A 844 0.95 -6.09 -5.45
N GLY A 845 1.59 -6.61 -6.48
CA GLY A 845 1.93 -8.03 -6.57
C GLY A 845 0.82 -8.91 -7.18
N PRO A 846 0.96 -10.24 -7.09
CA PRO A 846 -0.04 -11.16 -7.63
C PRO A 846 -1.37 -11.03 -6.90
N PRO A 847 -2.51 -11.16 -7.60
CA PRO A 847 -3.83 -11.09 -6.99
C PRO A 847 -3.99 -12.15 -5.89
N VAL A 848 -4.73 -11.79 -4.84
CA VAL A 848 -5.06 -12.76 -3.78
C VAL A 848 -5.99 -13.82 -4.38
N PRO A 849 -5.62 -15.12 -4.31
CA PRO A 849 -6.43 -16.18 -4.89
C PRO A 849 -7.74 -16.34 -4.11
N ASP A 850 -8.84 -16.58 -4.81
CA ASP A 850 -10.10 -16.96 -4.21
C ASP A 850 -10.07 -18.42 -3.70
N GLU A 851 -11.08 -18.82 -2.94
CA GLU A 851 -11.15 -20.18 -2.37
C GLU A 851 -11.23 -21.26 -3.45
N THR A 852 -11.93 -21.00 -4.53
CA THR A 852 -12.10 -21.93 -5.65
C THR A 852 -10.76 -22.22 -6.32
N LEU A 853 -9.97 -21.15 -6.58
CA LEU A 853 -8.63 -21.29 -7.15
C LEU A 853 -7.68 -22.00 -6.19
N LEU A 854 -7.76 -21.71 -4.87
CA LEU A 854 -6.93 -22.37 -3.85
C LEU A 854 -7.20 -23.87 -3.81
N HIS A 855 -8.46 -24.28 -3.73
CA HIS A 855 -8.86 -25.70 -3.73
C HIS A 855 -8.46 -26.42 -5.02
N ALA A 856 -8.65 -25.76 -6.18
CA ALA A 856 -8.22 -26.32 -7.47
C ALA A 856 -6.71 -26.48 -7.56
N ALA A 857 -5.95 -25.48 -7.11
CA ALA A 857 -4.49 -25.52 -7.12
C ALA A 857 -3.95 -26.62 -6.20
N VAL A 858 -4.47 -26.75 -4.98
CA VAL A 858 -4.03 -27.80 -4.04
C VAL A 858 -4.30 -29.19 -4.60
N ARG A 859 -5.49 -29.41 -5.18
CA ARG A 859 -5.83 -30.70 -5.84
C ARG A 859 -4.88 -31.00 -7.00
N ALA A 860 -4.61 -30.01 -7.86
CA ALA A 860 -3.68 -30.16 -8.98
C ALA A 860 -2.26 -30.51 -8.50
N ILE A 861 -1.73 -29.78 -7.51
CA ILE A 861 -0.42 -30.02 -6.92
C ILE A 861 -0.31 -31.42 -6.30
N ARG A 862 -1.37 -31.88 -5.58
CA ARG A 862 -1.44 -33.24 -5.00
C ARG A 862 -1.47 -34.33 -6.06
N ALA A 863 -2.30 -34.15 -7.08
CA ALA A 863 -2.36 -35.11 -8.19
C ALA A 863 -1.02 -35.24 -8.90
N GLY A 864 -0.36 -34.12 -9.17
CA GLY A 864 0.99 -34.11 -9.75
C GLY A 864 2.05 -34.76 -8.85
N ASP A 865 1.99 -34.52 -7.55
CA ASP A 865 2.93 -35.13 -6.58
C ASP A 865 2.72 -36.66 -6.49
N LEU A 866 1.46 -37.14 -6.52
CA LEU A 866 1.15 -38.58 -6.58
C LEU A 866 1.70 -39.20 -7.87
N ALA A 867 1.54 -38.54 -9.02
CA ALA A 867 2.09 -39.01 -10.29
C ALA A 867 3.63 -39.03 -10.28
N ALA A 868 4.26 -38.01 -9.73
CA ALA A 868 5.72 -37.90 -9.65
C ALA A 868 6.36 -38.89 -8.67
N THR A 869 5.61 -39.29 -7.62
CA THR A 869 6.07 -40.21 -6.57
C THR A 869 5.60 -41.66 -6.78
N ALA A 870 4.69 -41.91 -7.74
CA ALA A 870 4.30 -43.28 -8.11
C ALA A 870 5.54 -44.06 -8.57
N ALA A 871 5.83 -45.16 -7.88
CA ALA A 871 6.93 -46.02 -8.26
C ALA A 871 6.74 -46.51 -9.71
N HIS A 872 7.70 -46.22 -10.59
CA HIS A 872 7.76 -46.83 -11.90
C HIS A 872 7.78 -48.34 -11.68
N LYS A 873 6.69 -49.03 -12.05
CA LYS A 873 6.68 -50.50 -12.08
C LYS A 873 7.75 -50.92 -13.07
N PRO A 874 8.84 -51.60 -12.66
CA PRO A 874 9.82 -52.01 -13.62
C PRO A 874 9.10 -52.86 -14.65
N ALA A 875 9.28 -52.56 -15.92
CA ALA A 875 8.81 -53.39 -17.02
C ALA A 875 9.33 -54.81 -16.76
N ALA A 876 8.45 -55.79 -16.63
CA ALA A 876 8.87 -57.18 -16.49
C ALA A 876 9.73 -57.51 -17.69
N PRO A 877 10.91 -58.17 -17.53
CA PRO A 877 11.69 -58.64 -18.62
C PRO A 877 10.88 -59.64 -19.42
N SER A 878 10.65 -59.33 -20.69
CA SER A 878 10.12 -60.29 -21.66
C SER A 878 11.15 -61.40 -21.82
N SER A 879 10.85 -62.55 -21.19
CA SER A 879 11.55 -63.81 -21.49
C SER A 879 11.04 -64.33 -22.84
N ASP A 880 11.81 -64.14 -23.88
CA ASP A 880 11.82 -64.96 -25.11
C ASP A 880 13.10 -64.67 -25.87
N ASP A 881 14.19 -65.27 -25.41
CA ASP A 881 15.35 -65.62 -26.22
C ASP A 881 15.39 -67.15 -26.36
N GLU A 882 14.94 -67.66 -27.47
CA GLU A 882 15.53 -68.90 -28.02
C GLU A 882 15.69 -68.80 -29.54
N ALA A 883 16.93 -69.06 -29.87
CA ALA A 883 17.56 -68.86 -31.11
C ALA A 883 17.15 -69.86 -32.21
N GLY A 884 17.37 -69.39 -33.46
CA GLY A 884 17.49 -70.25 -34.63
C GLY A 884 17.89 -69.45 -35.86
N PRO A 885 18.99 -69.75 -36.49
CA PRO A 885 19.51 -68.97 -37.62
C PRO A 885 18.98 -69.46 -38.97
N ASP A 886 19.09 -68.62 -39.98
CA ASP A 886 18.98 -68.85 -41.46
C ASP A 886 17.61 -68.51 -42.08
N ALA A 887 17.62 -67.42 -42.81
CA ALA A 887 17.35 -67.32 -44.26
C ALA A 887 17.19 -65.87 -44.73
N ALA A 888 17.81 -65.59 -45.84
CA ALA A 888 17.93 -64.31 -46.54
C ALA A 888 16.62 -63.80 -47.22
N PRO A 889 16.63 -62.61 -47.84
CA PRO A 889 15.49 -61.70 -47.93
C PRO A 889 14.62 -61.85 -49.18
N GLY A 890 13.35 -61.54 -49.07
CA GLY A 890 12.41 -61.35 -50.16
C GLY A 890 11.34 -60.29 -49.80
N PRO A 891 10.70 -59.66 -50.81
CA PRO A 891 10.29 -58.29 -50.72
C PRO A 891 8.83 -58.10 -50.17
N ALA A 892 8.60 -56.89 -49.80
CA ALA A 892 7.40 -56.20 -49.29
C ALA A 892 6.03 -56.75 -49.80
N THR A 893 5.12 -56.94 -48.84
CA THR A 893 3.69 -56.67 -49.04
C THR A 893 3.07 -56.17 -47.71
N ASP A 894 2.32 -55.11 -47.84
CA ASP A 894 1.49 -54.46 -46.86
C ASP A 894 0.59 -55.41 -46.05
N ARG A 895 0.68 -55.34 -44.72
CA ARG A 895 -0.44 -55.57 -43.84
C ARG A 895 -0.22 -54.93 -42.44
N PRO A 896 -1.12 -54.10 -41.96
CA PRO A 896 -0.93 -53.50 -40.65
C PRO A 896 -1.27 -54.48 -39.53
N ALA A 897 -0.35 -54.65 -38.58
CA ALA A 897 -0.58 -55.29 -37.31
C ALA A 897 -1.43 -54.44 -36.37
N PRO A 898 -2.28 -55.00 -35.53
CA PRO A 898 -3.14 -54.19 -34.64
C PRO A 898 -2.33 -53.57 -33.49
N ALA A 899 -2.22 -52.25 -33.53
CA ALA A 899 -1.67 -51.51 -32.44
C ALA A 899 -2.63 -51.48 -31.24
N THR A 900 -2.14 -51.90 -30.11
CA THR A 900 -2.76 -51.79 -28.79
C THR A 900 -3.21 -50.36 -28.53
N THR A 901 -4.53 -50.21 -28.30
CA THR A 901 -5.21 -48.97 -27.89
C THR A 901 -4.87 -48.63 -26.46
N ALA A 902 -3.88 -47.80 -26.27
CA ALA A 902 -3.73 -47.03 -25.04
C ALA A 902 -3.37 -45.57 -25.44
N GLY A 903 -4.30 -44.62 -25.23
CA GLY A 903 -4.00 -43.20 -25.20
C GLY A 903 -4.07 -42.44 -26.51
N ARG A 904 -4.87 -42.81 -27.51
CA ARG A 904 -5.08 -41.97 -28.67
C ARG A 904 -6.33 -41.13 -28.50
N LEU A 905 -6.13 -39.78 -28.45
CA LEU A 905 -7.25 -38.84 -28.41
C LEU A 905 -8.21 -39.08 -29.59
N PRO A 906 -9.53 -39.05 -29.34
CA PRO A 906 -10.51 -39.13 -30.41
C PRO A 906 -10.36 -37.95 -31.35
N ARG A 907 -10.42 -38.18 -32.66
CA ARG A 907 -10.48 -37.08 -33.64
C ARG A 907 -11.84 -36.43 -33.54
N THR A 908 -11.85 -35.12 -33.21
CA THR A 908 -13.08 -34.31 -33.12
C THR A 908 -13.22 -33.42 -34.36
N THR A 909 -14.46 -33.09 -34.72
CA THR A 909 -14.71 -32.11 -35.79
C THR A 909 -14.33 -30.71 -35.33
N SER A 910 -14.10 -29.78 -36.24
CA SER A 910 -13.77 -28.38 -35.88
C SER A 910 -14.84 -27.71 -35.06
N ALA A 911 -16.11 -28.08 -35.25
CA ALA A 911 -17.24 -27.55 -34.49
C ALA A 911 -17.26 -28.11 -33.05
N GLU A 912 -17.02 -29.42 -32.89
CA GLU A 912 -16.90 -30.06 -31.58
C GLU A 912 -15.69 -29.53 -30.80
N THR A 913 -14.54 -29.38 -31.50
CA THR A 913 -13.33 -28.80 -30.92
C THR A 913 -13.61 -27.40 -30.41
N LEU A 914 -14.28 -26.54 -31.19
CA LEU A 914 -14.62 -25.16 -30.80
C LEU A 914 -15.58 -25.17 -29.62
N ALA A 915 -16.63 -26.00 -29.63
CA ALA A 915 -17.61 -26.06 -28.54
C ALA A 915 -16.96 -26.51 -27.23
N THR A 916 -16.14 -27.58 -27.26
CA THR A 916 -15.44 -28.08 -26.06
C THR A 916 -14.43 -27.05 -25.54
N MET A 917 -13.71 -26.33 -26.44
CA MET A 917 -12.80 -25.28 -26.02
C MET A 917 -13.50 -24.09 -25.40
N GLN A 918 -14.64 -23.68 -25.91
CA GLN A 918 -15.47 -22.64 -25.34
C GLN A 918 -16.06 -23.03 -23.98
N ALA A 919 -16.57 -24.26 -23.88
CA ALA A 919 -17.04 -24.79 -22.60
C ALA A 919 -15.93 -24.85 -21.57
N ALA A 920 -14.76 -25.38 -21.92
CA ALA A 920 -13.59 -25.43 -21.04
C ALA A 920 -13.09 -24.02 -20.63
N ALA A 921 -13.12 -23.04 -21.53
CA ALA A 921 -12.78 -21.67 -21.20
C ALA A 921 -13.77 -21.00 -20.22
N LEU A 922 -15.06 -21.36 -20.32
CA LEU A 922 -16.10 -20.85 -19.42
C LEU A 922 -16.06 -21.54 -18.05
N THR A 923 -15.74 -22.84 -18.01
CA THR A 923 -15.65 -23.61 -16.77
C THR A 923 -14.28 -23.55 -16.10
N GLY A 924 -13.27 -23.02 -16.77
CA GLY A 924 -11.88 -23.03 -16.31
C GLY A 924 -11.26 -24.43 -16.30
N SER A 925 -11.83 -25.40 -17.04
CA SER A 925 -11.41 -26.79 -17.06
C SER A 925 -10.22 -26.98 -18.01
N ALA A 926 -9.26 -27.85 -17.63
CA ALA A 926 -8.19 -28.26 -18.53
C ALA A 926 -8.66 -29.36 -19.48
N VAL A 927 -8.17 -29.35 -20.71
CA VAL A 927 -8.50 -30.33 -21.75
C VAL A 927 -7.24 -30.90 -22.39
N TRP A 928 -7.31 -32.17 -22.81
CA TRP A 928 -6.30 -32.78 -23.66
C TRP A 928 -6.53 -32.37 -25.11
N ILE A 929 -5.48 -31.93 -25.78
CA ILE A 929 -5.49 -31.62 -27.21
C ILE A 929 -4.48 -32.46 -27.96
N GLY A 930 -4.85 -32.93 -29.13
CA GLY A 930 -3.90 -33.35 -30.19
C GLY A 930 -3.52 -32.13 -31.01
N TYR A 931 -2.27 -31.77 -31.08
CA TYR A 931 -1.80 -30.58 -31.80
C TYR A 931 -0.74 -30.95 -32.83
N VAL A 932 -0.85 -30.39 -34.05
CA VAL A 932 0.16 -30.53 -35.12
C VAL A 932 0.86 -29.19 -35.29
N ASN A 933 2.18 -29.17 -35.04
CA ASN A 933 2.99 -27.95 -35.18
C ASN A 933 3.20 -27.54 -36.67
N ALA A 934 3.95 -26.45 -36.91
CA ALA A 934 4.21 -25.93 -38.23
C ALA A 934 5.01 -26.91 -39.10
N ASP A 935 5.80 -27.78 -38.47
CA ASP A 935 6.66 -28.77 -39.13
C ASP A 935 5.95 -30.11 -39.37
N GLY A 936 4.65 -30.20 -39.03
CA GLY A 936 3.84 -31.41 -39.22
C GLY A 936 3.98 -32.45 -38.09
N ALA A 937 4.73 -32.18 -37.03
CA ALA A 937 4.89 -33.10 -35.93
C ALA A 937 3.64 -33.04 -34.99
N ALA A 938 3.05 -34.22 -34.74
CA ALA A 938 1.91 -34.37 -33.86
C ALA A 938 2.37 -34.50 -32.40
N SER A 939 1.77 -33.74 -31.50
CA SER A 939 1.99 -33.80 -30.05
C SER A 939 0.67 -33.81 -29.32
N GLN A 940 0.63 -34.41 -28.12
CA GLN A 940 -0.48 -34.31 -27.21
C GLN A 940 -0.11 -33.31 -26.12
N ARG A 941 -1.08 -32.45 -25.78
CA ARG A 941 -0.87 -31.38 -24.79
C ARG A 941 -2.08 -31.26 -23.90
N VAL A 942 -1.84 -30.82 -22.67
CA VAL A 942 -2.90 -30.44 -21.73
C VAL A 942 -2.91 -28.92 -21.68
N ILE A 943 -4.03 -28.31 -22.04
CA ILE A 943 -4.17 -26.87 -21.99
C ILE A 943 -5.39 -26.47 -21.15
N ALA A 944 -5.29 -25.40 -20.38
CA ALA A 944 -6.40 -24.70 -19.76
C ALA A 944 -6.75 -23.50 -20.64
N PRO A 945 -7.80 -23.55 -21.48
CA PRO A 945 -8.16 -22.48 -22.36
C PRO A 945 -8.68 -21.28 -21.54
N VAL A 946 -8.17 -20.09 -21.87
CA VAL A 946 -8.59 -18.83 -21.23
C VAL A 946 -9.46 -18.01 -22.18
N ARG A 947 -9.16 -18.08 -23.48
CA ARG A 947 -9.83 -17.28 -24.51
C ARG A 947 -9.89 -18.03 -25.84
N VAL A 948 -11.06 -18.00 -26.47
CA VAL A 948 -11.31 -18.63 -27.77
C VAL A 948 -11.90 -17.60 -28.71
N GLU A 949 -11.07 -17.00 -29.59
CA GLU A 949 -11.48 -15.93 -30.51
C GLU A 949 -10.71 -16.00 -31.83
N GLY A 950 -11.35 -15.54 -32.92
CA GLY A 950 -10.70 -15.37 -34.24
C GLY A 950 -10.09 -16.64 -34.83
N GLY A 951 -10.56 -17.83 -34.44
CA GLY A 951 -9.99 -19.10 -34.90
C GLY A 951 -8.74 -19.56 -34.12
N PHE A 952 -8.48 -18.94 -32.98
CA PHE A 952 -7.38 -19.27 -32.09
C PHE A 952 -7.88 -19.56 -30.68
N VAL A 953 -7.15 -20.42 -29.97
CA VAL A 953 -7.31 -20.69 -28.54
C VAL A 953 -6.07 -20.19 -27.83
N THR A 954 -6.23 -19.23 -26.94
CA THR A 954 -5.16 -18.82 -26.01
C THR A 954 -5.42 -19.48 -24.68
N GLY A 955 -4.47 -20.22 -24.17
CA GLY A 955 -4.59 -20.94 -22.90
C GLY A 955 -3.23 -21.26 -22.32
N TYR A 956 -3.27 -21.68 -21.06
CA TYR A 956 -2.06 -22.16 -20.39
C TYR A 956 -1.77 -23.59 -20.80
N ASP A 957 -0.60 -23.83 -21.41
CA ASP A 957 -0.10 -25.15 -21.80
C ASP A 957 0.63 -25.79 -20.62
N HIS A 958 -0.04 -26.71 -19.92
CA HIS A 958 0.53 -27.48 -18.81
C HIS A 958 1.72 -28.37 -19.22
N THR A 959 1.87 -28.67 -20.54
CA THR A 959 2.98 -29.46 -21.05
C THR A 959 4.22 -28.64 -21.30
N ALA A 960 4.04 -27.35 -21.65
CA ALA A 960 5.14 -26.42 -21.95
C ALA A 960 5.41 -25.41 -20.83
N ASP A 961 4.55 -25.35 -19.81
CA ASP A 961 4.59 -24.45 -18.64
C ASP A 961 4.53 -22.94 -19.01
N GLU A 962 3.76 -22.59 -20.08
CA GLU A 962 3.62 -21.21 -20.55
C GLU A 962 2.26 -20.95 -21.20
N VAL A 963 1.86 -19.67 -21.27
CA VAL A 963 0.68 -19.27 -22.04
C VAL A 963 0.99 -19.30 -23.52
N ARG A 964 0.24 -20.11 -24.27
CA ARG A 964 0.38 -20.26 -25.74
C ARG A 964 -0.93 -20.02 -26.45
N THR A 965 -0.78 -19.63 -27.72
CA THR A 965 -1.93 -19.50 -28.64
C THR A 965 -1.87 -20.58 -29.69
N TYR A 966 -2.94 -21.35 -29.80
CA TYR A 966 -3.07 -22.47 -30.71
C TYR A 966 -4.12 -22.16 -31.78
N PRO A 967 -3.77 -22.26 -33.08
CA PRO A 967 -4.75 -22.22 -34.16
C PRO A 967 -5.69 -23.42 -34.09
N LEU A 968 -7.01 -23.19 -34.04
CA LEU A 968 -8.02 -24.25 -33.94
C LEU A 968 -7.91 -25.29 -35.05
N HIS A 969 -7.57 -24.89 -36.28
CA HIS A 969 -7.38 -25.79 -37.43
C HIS A 969 -6.21 -26.77 -37.32
N ARG A 970 -5.30 -26.56 -36.36
CA ARG A 970 -4.18 -27.47 -36.05
C ARG A 970 -4.44 -28.41 -34.87
N ILE A 971 -5.59 -28.26 -34.21
CA ILE A 971 -6.04 -29.14 -33.14
C ILE A 971 -6.76 -30.31 -33.82
N THR A 972 -6.23 -31.51 -33.68
CA THR A 972 -6.72 -32.71 -34.37
C THR A 972 -7.73 -33.52 -33.56
N GLY A 973 -7.88 -33.20 -32.28
CA GLY A 973 -8.83 -33.78 -31.37
C GLY A 973 -8.76 -33.13 -29.98
N VAL A 974 -9.86 -33.18 -29.27
CA VAL A 974 -9.99 -32.68 -27.89
C VAL A 974 -10.70 -33.70 -27.02
N ALA A 975 -10.25 -33.86 -25.80
CA ALA A 975 -10.96 -34.66 -24.78
C ALA A 975 -10.92 -33.91 -23.44
N GLU A 976 -12.03 -33.95 -22.74
CA GLU A 976 -12.09 -33.44 -21.35
C GLU A 976 -11.28 -34.37 -20.45
N LEU A 977 -10.56 -33.79 -19.48
CA LEU A 977 -9.98 -34.62 -18.41
C LEU A 977 -11.16 -35.20 -17.61
N ALA A 978 -11.26 -36.53 -17.57
CA ALA A 978 -12.24 -37.19 -16.75
C ALA A 978 -12.02 -36.77 -15.29
N ASP A 979 -13.04 -36.17 -14.67
CA ASP A 979 -13.12 -36.05 -13.22
C ASP A 979 -13.17 -37.48 -12.66
N ASP A 980 -12.07 -37.97 -12.12
CA ASP A 980 -12.08 -39.14 -11.26
C ASP A 980 -12.74 -38.74 -9.93
N SER A 981 -14.06 -38.59 -9.98
CA SER A 981 -14.91 -38.58 -8.82
C SER A 981 -15.14 -40.02 -8.40
N LEU A 982 -14.29 -40.56 -7.51
CA LEU A 982 -14.64 -41.61 -6.54
C LEU A 982 -13.67 -41.54 -5.34
#